data_ed966ff791dbf2b8a3b50b0e9326e1d2
#
_entry.id   ed966ff791dbf2b8a3b50b0e9326e1d2
#
_cell.length_a   1.000
_cell.length_b   1.000
_cell.length_c   1.000
_cell.angle_alpha   90.00
_cell.angle_beta   90.00
_cell.angle_gamma   90.00
#
_symmetry.space_group_name_H-M   'P 1'
#
loop_
_entity.id
_entity.type
_entity.pdbx_description
1 polymer ?
#
loop_
_entity_poly.entity_id
_entity_poly.type
_entity_poly.pdbx_seq_one_letter_code
_entity_poly.pdbx_strand_id
1 'polypeptide(L)'
;METIHKHIVLGILAHVDSGKTTLSEAMLYRSGAIRKLGRVDHKDAFLDTDALEKARGITIFSKQALLTAGSTDITLLDTPGHVDFSTETERTLQVLDYAVLVVSGTDGVQSHTETLWRLLRRYHVPTFVFVNKTDLPGKSKEELLAQLNHRLGEGFVDFGMPQADRDDALALCDENLMNRMLEAGQLADAEIIPAIARRHVFPCWFGSALKLDGVEELLGGLDRLTRPAPALDTFGAKVFKVSQDEQGARLTWLRVTGGELKVKAQLSGEADGEPWAEKANQLRLYSGTKYTLAETIHPGQVCAVTGLTKARQGEGLGAERDSDLPVLEPVLSYQVLLPEGADVHAALGKLHRLEEEEPQLHVVWNETLGEIHVQLMGEIQLEVLRSLLAERFGLNVEFGPGGILYKETITEPMEGVGHYEPLRHYAEVHVKLETLPRGSGMQFATDCREEVLDKNWQRLVLTHLEEKQHLGVLIGAPLTDVKITLIAGRAHLKHTEGGDFRQATYRAVRQGLMMAKSQLLEPWYAFRLEVPVESLGRAMTDIQRMEGSFDPPESGEETAVLTGFAPVAAMRSYPMEVVSYTRGRGRLTLTPDGCRPCHNAAQVIEAAGYKPEHDLENPADSVFCAHGAGFVVPWDQVRSHMHVDSGWGKAARPEPEAQTVPQHRAMAYRATLEEDAELLKIFERTYGPIKRDPLAAFRPTQKRERPDFDAQQWEILPEYLLVDGYNIIFAWDELNALAKDSLEAARHKLMDILCNYQGYQKCNLILVFDAYRVPGSPGSIEQYHNIHVVYTKEAETADMFIEHVTHEIGKGRRVRVATSDGMEQIIILGHGALRVSARMFHEEVQNVEKQIRALVQGQA
;
A
#
# COMPACT_ATOMS: atom_id res chain seq x y z
N MET A 1 -41.01 -23.84 9.90
CA MET A 1 -39.61 -23.74 10.33
C MET A 1 -38.87 -23.21 9.12
N GLU A 2 -38.44 -21.97 9.14
CA GLU A 2 -37.49 -21.47 8.14
C GLU A 2 -36.23 -22.30 8.31
N THR A 3 -35.84 -23.02 7.28
CA THR A 3 -34.54 -23.68 7.20
C THR A 3 -33.47 -22.57 7.26
N ILE A 4 -32.71 -22.52 8.35
CA ILE A 4 -31.58 -21.59 8.46
C ILE A 4 -30.55 -22.05 7.44
N HIS A 5 -30.49 -21.37 6.29
CA HIS A 5 -29.48 -21.60 5.29
C HIS A 5 -28.13 -21.09 5.80
N LYS A 6 -27.08 -21.89 5.67
CA LYS A 6 -25.73 -21.42 5.88
C LYS A 6 -25.26 -20.63 4.67
N HIS A 7 -24.49 -19.57 4.87
CA HIS A 7 -23.96 -18.73 3.80
C HIS A 7 -22.45 -18.84 3.72
N ILE A 8 -21.91 -19.01 2.51
CA ILE A 8 -20.45 -19.04 2.25
C ILE A 8 -20.09 -18.21 1.02
N VAL A 9 -18.87 -17.68 1.01
CA VAL A 9 -18.24 -17.04 -0.14
C VAL A 9 -17.27 -18.03 -0.80
N LEU A 10 -17.53 -18.37 -2.04
CA LEU A 10 -16.78 -19.35 -2.83
C LEU A 10 -16.10 -18.69 -4.01
N GLY A 11 -14.77 -18.81 -4.12
CA GLY A 11 -14.00 -18.38 -5.28
C GLY A 11 -13.77 -19.50 -6.28
N ILE A 12 -13.90 -19.23 -7.57
CA ILE A 12 -13.48 -20.15 -8.63
C ILE A 12 -12.17 -19.65 -9.23
N LEU A 13 -11.12 -20.45 -9.14
CA LEU A 13 -9.79 -20.15 -9.61
C LEU A 13 -9.33 -21.17 -10.66
N ALA A 14 -8.63 -20.71 -11.68
CA ALA A 14 -8.13 -21.61 -12.71
C ALA A 14 -7.00 -20.94 -13.51
N HIS A 15 -6.16 -21.77 -14.11
CA HIS A 15 -5.37 -21.31 -15.26
C HIS A 15 -6.27 -21.04 -16.47
N VAL A 16 -5.79 -20.19 -17.38
CA VAL A 16 -6.49 -19.87 -18.65
C VAL A 16 -6.88 -21.16 -19.37
N ASP A 17 -8.03 -21.18 -19.99
CA ASP A 17 -8.60 -22.30 -20.73
C ASP A 17 -8.89 -23.59 -19.92
N SER A 18 -8.74 -23.61 -18.61
CA SER A 18 -9.13 -24.80 -17.80
C SER A 18 -10.66 -24.98 -17.69
N GLY A 19 -11.43 -24.00 -18.15
CA GLY A 19 -12.89 -24.06 -18.17
C GLY A 19 -13.57 -23.51 -16.92
N LYS A 20 -12.94 -22.53 -16.29
CA LYS A 20 -13.43 -21.82 -15.10
C LYS A 20 -14.84 -21.28 -15.28
N THR A 21 -15.05 -20.37 -16.24
CA THR A 21 -16.35 -19.76 -16.52
C THR A 21 -17.38 -20.82 -16.94
N THR A 22 -16.97 -21.88 -17.66
CA THR A 22 -17.85 -23.00 -17.99
C THR A 22 -18.32 -23.75 -16.74
N LEU A 23 -17.45 -23.93 -15.74
CA LEU A 23 -17.84 -24.55 -14.46
C LEU A 23 -18.77 -23.62 -13.67
N SER A 24 -18.48 -22.32 -13.60
CA SER A 24 -19.33 -21.31 -12.95
C SER A 24 -20.74 -21.30 -13.54
N GLU A 25 -20.85 -21.29 -14.88
CA GLU A 25 -22.11 -21.38 -15.62
C GLU A 25 -22.86 -22.71 -15.34
N ALA A 26 -22.13 -23.85 -15.31
CA ALA A 26 -22.67 -25.15 -15.02
C ALA A 26 -23.27 -25.24 -13.60
N MET A 27 -22.56 -24.67 -12.61
CA MET A 27 -23.02 -24.59 -11.22
C MET A 27 -24.29 -23.71 -11.10
N LEU A 28 -24.32 -22.55 -11.75
CA LEU A 28 -25.47 -21.65 -11.78
C LEU A 28 -26.69 -22.31 -12.46
N TYR A 29 -26.45 -23.06 -13.54
CA TYR A 29 -27.51 -23.79 -14.22
C TYR A 29 -28.07 -24.97 -13.40
N ARG A 30 -27.17 -25.77 -12.78
CA ARG A 30 -27.59 -26.93 -11.95
C ARG A 30 -28.30 -26.51 -10.67
N SER A 31 -27.92 -25.39 -10.08
CA SER A 31 -28.61 -24.81 -8.92
C SER A 31 -29.95 -24.13 -9.26
N GLY A 32 -30.26 -23.97 -10.56
CA GLY A 32 -31.46 -23.27 -11.02
C GLY A 32 -31.39 -21.74 -10.94
N ALA A 33 -30.25 -21.17 -10.61
CA ALA A 33 -30.03 -19.72 -10.58
C ALA A 33 -30.18 -19.09 -11.99
N ILE A 34 -29.79 -19.81 -13.03
CA ILE A 34 -30.02 -19.45 -14.44
C ILE A 34 -30.83 -20.50 -15.17
N ARG A 35 -31.67 -20.07 -16.12
CA ARG A 35 -32.56 -20.95 -16.90
C ARG A 35 -31.92 -21.56 -18.13
N LYS A 36 -30.85 -20.96 -18.66
CA LYS A 36 -30.13 -21.37 -19.86
C LYS A 36 -28.67 -21.47 -19.53
N LEU A 37 -28.06 -22.59 -19.92
CA LEU A 37 -26.60 -22.74 -19.81
C LEU A 37 -25.90 -21.81 -20.81
N GLY A 38 -25.17 -20.80 -20.33
CA GLY A 38 -24.36 -19.92 -21.16
C GLY A 38 -23.09 -20.63 -21.63
N ARG A 39 -22.55 -20.23 -22.78
CA ARG A 39 -21.32 -20.75 -23.35
C ARG A 39 -20.38 -19.64 -23.73
N VAL A 40 -19.13 -19.75 -23.30
CA VAL A 40 -18.07 -18.78 -23.63
C VAL A 40 -17.86 -18.71 -25.15
N ASP A 41 -17.84 -19.88 -25.83
CA ASP A 41 -17.69 -19.97 -27.30
C ASP A 41 -18.78 -19.22 -28.06
N HIS A 42 -20.01 -19.18 -27.54
CA HIS A 42 -21.15 -18.50 -28.15
C HIS A 42 -21.30 -17.06 -27.67
N LYS A 43 -20.41 -16.58 -26.76
CA LYS A 43 -20.42 -15.22 -26.17
C LYS A 43 -21.74 -14.88 -25.46
N ASP A 44 -22.46 -15.92 -24.94
CA ASP A 44 -23.71 -15.80 -24.22
C ASP A 44 -23.66 -16.26 -22.76
N ALA A 45 -22.43 -16.38 -22.20
CA ALA A 45 -22.21 -16.67 -20.79
C ALA A 45 -22.79 -15.56 -19.90
N PHE A 46 -23.46 -15.98 -18.80
CA PHE A 46 -24.11 -15.05 -17.86
C PHE A 46 -23.12 -14.16 -17.11
N LEU A 47 -21.92 -14.69 -16.81
CA LEU A 47 -20.87 -13.99 -16.09
C LEU A 47 -20.01 -13.12 -17.00
N ASP A 48 -19.78 -13.48 -18.25
CA ASP A 48 -19.00 -12.69 -19.19
C ASP A 48 -19.84 -11.54 -19.76
N THR A 49 -19.89 -10.44 -19.05
CA THR A 49 -20.78 -9.29 -19.37
C THR A 49 -20.07 -8.18 -20.13
N ASP A 50 -18.76 -8.04 -19.94
CA ASP A 50 -17.95 -7.00 -20.57
C ASP A 50 -17.67 -7.29 -22.05
N ALA A 51 -17.63 -6.22 -22.88
CA ALA A 51 -17.38 -6.35 -24.32
C ALA A 51 -15.96 -6.85 -24.63
N LEU A 52 -14.97 -6.43 -23.83
CA LEU A 52 -13.57 -6.84 -23.97
C LEU A 52 -13.38 -8.31 -23.58
N GLU A 53 -14.01 -8.75 -22.49
CA GLU A 53 -14.04 -10.16 -22.08
C GLU A 53 -14.62 -11.05 -23.16
N LYS A 54 -15.77 -10.67 -23.72
CA LYS A 54 -16.43 -11.39 -24.83
C LYS A 54 -15.61 -11.43 -26.11
N ALA A 55 -14.90 -10.33 -26.42
CA ALA A 55 -14.06 -10.27 -27.62
C ALA A 55 -12.86 -11.22 -27.53
N ARG A 56 -12.29 -11.37 -26.33
CA ARG A 56 -11.05 -12.15 -26.06
C ARG A 56 -11.29 -13.55 -25.53
N GLY A 57 -12.49 -13.82 -24.99
CA GLY A 57 -12.82 -15.10 -24.34
C GLY A 57 -12.09 -15.32 -23.02
N ILE A 58 -11.66 -14.25 -22.32
CA ILE A 58 -10.99 -14.30 -21.03
C ILE A 58 -11.75 -13.45 -20.00
N THR A 59 -11.82 -13.89 -18.76
CA THR A 59 -12.33 -13.09 -17.64
C THR A 59 -11.24 -12.12 -17.18
N ILE A 60 -11.57 -10.83 -17.15
CA ILE A 60 -10.67 -9.73 -16.76
C ILE A 60 -11.01 -9.25 -15.35
N PHE A 61 -12.28 -9.10 -15.04
CA PHE A 61 -12.78 -8.60 -13.76
C PHE A 61 -13.47 -9.69 -12.94
N SER A 62 -13.30 -9.67 -11.62
CA SER A 62 -14.05 -10.56 -10.73
C SER A 62 -15.54 -10.27 -10.80
N LYS A 63 -16.36 -11.30 -11.01
CA LYS A 63 -17.83 -11.24 -11.09
C LYS A 63 -18.45 -11.98 -9.93
N GLN A 64 -19.60 -11.48 -9.48
CA GLN A 64 -20.38 -12.11 -8.41
C GLN A 64 -21.65 -12.74 -9.00
N ALA A 65 -21.96 -13.94 -8.52
CA ALA A 65 -23.27 -14.57 -8.73
C ALA A 65 -23.77 -15.23 -7.43
N LEU A 66 -25.07 -15.35 -7.31
CA LEU A 66 -25.72 -15.98 -6.17
C LEU A 66 -26.33 -17.32 -6.60
N LEU A 67 -26.10 -18.36 -5.85
CA LEU A 67 -26.70 -19.68 -6.08
C LEU A 67 -26.95 -20.38 -4.74
N THR A 68 -27.86 -21.36 -4.75
CA THR A 68 -28.17 -22.20 -3.59
C THR A 68 -27.89 -23.65 -3.93
N ALA A 69 -27.13 -24.34 -3.10
CA ALA A 69 -26.84 -25.77 -3.19
C ALA A 69 -27.32 -26.45 -1.91
N GLY A 70 -28.44 -27.20 -2.01
CA GLY A 70 -29.04 -27.86 -0.86
C GLY A 70 -29.48 -26.85 0.23
N SER A 71 -28.81 -26.88 1.38
CA SER A 71 -29.02 -25.97 2.51
C SER A 71 -28.01 -24.80 2.58
N THR A 72 -27.17 -24.63 1.54
CA THR A 72 -26.11 -23.65 1.50
C THR A 72 -26.38 -22.57 0.45
N ASP A 73 -26.44 -21.33 0.87
CA ASP A 73 -26.42 -20.16 -0.02
C ASP A 73 -24.97 -19.78 -0.30
N ILE A 74 -24.62 -19.71 -1.57
CA ILE A 74 -23.26 -19.49 -2.03
C ILE A 74 -23.20 -18.15 -2.77
N THR A 75 -22.34 -17.24 -2.29
CA THR A 75 -21.86 -16.12 -3.10
C THR A 75 -20.66 -16.62 -3.90
N LEU A 76 -20.87 -16.85 -5.19
CA LEU A 76 -19.83 -17.25 -6.12
C LEU A 76 -19.07 -16.02 -6.61
N LEU A 77 -17.75 -16.03 -6.48
CA LEU A 77 -16.85 -15.04 -7.04
C LEU A 77 -16.03 -15.70 -8.16
N ASP A 78 -16.33 -15.35 -9.40
CA ASP A 78 -15.59 -15.79 -10.58
C ASP A 78 -14.39 -14.86 -10.79
N THR A 79 -13.16 -15.37 -10.63
CA THR A 79 -11.92 -14.58 -10.66
C THR A 79 -11.27 -14.62 -12.04
N PRO A 80 -10.42 -13.65 -12.41
CA PRO A 80 -9.62 -13.74 -13.63
C PRO A 80 -8.76 -15.00 -13.67
N GLY A 81 -8.65 -15.62 -14.85
CA GLY A 81 -7.79 -16.79 -15.06
C GLY A 81 -6.45 -16.47 -15.71
N HIS A 82 -6.27 -15.24 -16.23
CA HIS A 82 -5.04 -14.80 -16.87
C HIS A 82 -4.03 -14.24 -15.88
N VAL A 83 -2.76 -14.52 -16.10
CA VAL A 83 -1.66 -14.12 -15.20
C VAL A 83 -1.58 -12.61 -15.01
N ASP A 84 -1.81 -11.82 -16.08
CA ASP A 84 -1.78 -10.36 -16.02
C ASP A 84 -2.82 -9.75 -15.04
N PHE A 85 -3.88 -10.51 -14.70
CA PHE A 85 -4.93 -10.08 -13.77
C PHE A 85 -4.89 -10.84 -12.44
N SER A 86 -3.78 -11.48 -12.13
CA SER A 86 -3.61 -12.27 -10.89
C SER A 86 -3.72 -11.42 -9.63
N THR A 87 -3.46 -10.13 -9.71
CA THR A 87 -3.61 -9.17 -8.61
C THR A 87 -5.06 -9.00 -8.16
N GLU A 88 -6.01 -8.95 -9.11
CA GLU A 88 -7.45 -8.95 -8.82
C GLU A 88 -7.86 -10.28 -8.17
N THR A 89 -7.28 -11.39 -8.63
CA THR A 89 -7.49 -12.71 -8.03
C THR A 89 -6.97 -12.73 -6.59
N GLU A 90 -5.75 -12.25 -6.33
CA GLU A 90 -5.14 -12.22 -5.00
C GLU A 90 -5.98 -11.43 -4.00
N ARG A 91 -6.50 -10.26 -4.39
CA ARG A 91 -7.40 -9.46 -3.54
C ARG A 91 -8.70 -10.20 -3.19
N THR A 92 -9.24 -10.91 -4.17
CA THR A 92 -10.47 -11.68 -3.96
C THR A 92 -10.26 -12.83 -2.96
N LEU A 93 -9.05 -13.46 -2.92
CA LEU A 93 -8.77 -14.55 -1.98
C LEU A 93 -8.98 -14.16 -0.51
N GLN A 94 -8.76 -12.92 -0.16
CA GLN A 94 -8.84 -12.44 1.23
C GLN A 94 -10.28 -12.34 1.79
N VAL A 95 -11.27 -12.50 0.93
CA VAL A 95 -12.70 -12.50 1.31
C VAL A 95 -13.39 -13.83 1.05
N LEU A 96 -12.66 -14.90 0.71
CA LEU A 96 -13.22 -16.23 0.48
C LEU A 96 -13.31 -17.04 1.78
N ASP A 97 -14.38 -17.86 1.90
CA ASP A 97 -14.42 -18.95 2.88
C ASP A 97 -13.77 -20.20 2.30
N TYR A 98 -13.99 -20.44 1.01
CA TYR A 98 -13.51 -21.60 0.28
C TYR A 98 -13.17 -21.23 -1.16
N ALA A 99 -12.32 -22.05 -1.77
CA ALA A 99 -12.02 -21.94 -3.20
C ALA A 99 -12.25 -23.28 -3.91
N VAL A 100 -12.66 -23.21 -5.19
CA VAL A 100 -12.59 -24.32 -6.13
C VAL A 100 -11.48 -24.05 -7.12
N LEU A 101 -10.42 -24.83 -7.07
CA LEU A 101 -9.34 -24.80 -8.04
C LEU A 101 -9.69 -25.72 -9.22
N VAL A 102 -9.86 -25.14 -10.41
CA VAL A 102 -10.19 -25.88 -11.63
C VAL A 102 -8.91 -26.24 -12.37
N VAL A 103 -8.68 -27.51 -12.59
CA VAL A 103 -7.52 -28.05 -13.29
C VAL A 103 -7.98 -28.73 -14.58
N SER A 104 -7.27 -28.53 -15.69
CA SER A 104 -7.58 -29.22 -16.95
C SER A 104 -7.13 -30.68 -16.91
N GLY A 105 -8.02 -31.62 -17.22
CA GLY A 105 -7.72 -33.05 -17.33
C GLY A 105 -6.80 -33.38 -18.51
N THR A 106 -6.75 -32.52 -19.55
CA THR A 106 -5.85 -32.69 -20.69
C THR A 106 -4.43 -32.25 -20.35
N ASP A 107 -4.28 -31.07 -19.71
CA ASP A 107 -2.99 -30.40 -19.48
C ASP A 107 -2.39 -30.72 -18.09
N GLY A 108 -3.25 -31.03 -17.12
CA GLY A 108 -2.86 -31.22 -15.72
C GLY A 108 -2.48 -29.92 -15.01
N VAL A 109 -1.57 -30.00 -14.05
CA VAL A 109 -1.08 -28.86 -13.26
C VAL A 109 -0.15 -28.00 -14.11
N GLN A 110 -0.48 -26.72 -14.26
CA GLN A 110 0.28 -25.73 -15.02
C GLN A 110 0.96 -24.72 -14.07
N SER A 111 1.90 -23.90 -14.58
CA SER A 111 2.68 -22.93 -13.78
C SER A 111 1.79 -21.93 -13.03
N HIS A 112 0.75 -21.40 -13.69
CA HIS A 112 -0.18 -20.50 -13.02
C HIS A 112 -1.04 -21.22 -11.95
N THR A 113 -1.36 -22.51 -12.14
CA THR A 113 -2.01 -23.32 -11.11
C THR A 113 -1.16 -23.38 -9.83
N GLU A 114 0.16 -23.51 -9.97
CA GLU A 114 1.08 -23.51 -8.82
C GLU A 114 1.14 -22.13 -8.15
N THR A 115 1.10 -21.05 -8.92
CA THR A 115 1.03 -19.68 -8.36
C THR A 115 -0.27 -19.48 -7.57
N LEU A 116 -1.42 -19.85 -8.15
CA LEU A 116 -2.70 -19.81 -7.44
C LEU A 116 -2.68 -20.67 -6.17
N TRP A 117 -2.04 -21.85 -6.23
CA TRP A 117 -1.89 -22.73 -5.08
C TRP A 117 -1.03 -22.12 -3.96
N ARG A 118 0.08 -21.46 -4.32
CA ARG A 118 0.92 -20.70 -3.35
C ARG A 118 0.11 -19.61 -2.67
N LEU A 119 -0.70 -18.85 -3.42
CA LEU A 119 -1.57 -17.82 -2.87
C LEU A 119 -2.66 -18.41 -1.95
N LEU A 120 -3.36 -19.46 -2.38
CA LEU A 120 -4.34 -20.17 -1.56
C LEU A 120 -3.74 -20.69 -0.24
N ARG A 121 -2.48 -21.14 -0.28
CA ARG A 121 -1.73 -21.59 0.91
C ARG A 121 -1.38 -20.41 1.81
N ARG A 122 -0.93 -19.28 1.25
CA ARG A 122 -0.58 -18.07 2.00
C ARG A 122 -1.77 -17.50 2.77
N TYR A 123 -2.91 -17.40 2.09
CA TYR A 123 -4.14 -16.86 2.69
C TYR A 123 -4.96 -17.90 3.44
N HIS A 124 -4.43 -19.10 3.64
CA HIS A 124 -5.07 -20.22 4.35
C HIS A 124 -6.48 -20.55 3.86
N VAL A 125 -6.78 -20.33 2.57
CA VAL A 125 -8.11 -20.61 2.01
C VAL A 125 -8.31 -22.12 1.82
N PRO A 126 -9.30 -22.76 2.49
CA PRO A 126 -9.66 -24.16 2.28
C PRO A 126 -10.08 -24.38 0.83
N THR A 127 -9.57 -25.45 0.20
CA THR A 127 -9.64 -25.57 -1.26
C THR A 127 -10.22 -26.92 -1.66
N PHE A 128 -11.20 -26.89 -2.57
CA PHE A 128 -11.72 -28.01 -3.32
C PHE A 128 -11.10 -28.01 -4.72
N VAL A 129 -11.03 -29.15 -5.37
CA VAL A 129 -10.48 -29.27 -6.72
C VAL A 129 -11.52 -29.87 -7.66
N PHE A 130 -11.67 -29.27 -8.83
CA PHE A 130 -12.45 -29.81 -9.93
C PHE A 130 -11.54 -30.05 -11.14
N VAL A 131 -11.30 -31.32 -11.46
CA VAL A 131 -10.55 -31.71 -12.65
C VAL A 131 -11.52 -31.78 -13.82
N ASN A 132 -11.47 -30.74 -14.66
CA ASN A 132 -12.39 -30.51 -15.77
C ASN A 132 -11.89 -31.12 -17.08
N LYS A 133 -12.77 -31.24 -18.10
CA LYS A 133 -12.45 -31.74 -19.45
C LYS A 133 -12.03 -33.21 -19.47
N THR A 134 -12.49 -34.05 -18.53
CA THR A 134 -12.20 -35.50 -18.51
C THR A 134 -12.84 -36.26 -19.66
N ASP A 135 -13.72 -35.64 -20.43
CA ASP A 135 -14.33 -36.14 -21.65
C ASP A 135 -13.44 -36.06 -22.89
N LEU A 136 -12.32 -35.35 -22.80
CA LEU A 136 -11.32 -35.23 -23.85
C LEU A 136 -10.18 -36.26 -23.64
N PRO A 137 -9.48 -36.67 -24.70
CA PRO A 137 -8.26 -37.49 -24.55
C PRO A 137 -7.22 -36.76 -23.68
N GLY A 138 -6.68 -37.42 -22.69
CA GLY A 138 -5.72 -36.84 -21.74
C GLY A 138 -5.17 -37.88 -20.77
N LYS A 139 -4.68 -37.42 -19.64
CA LYS A 139 -4.11 -38.22 -18.55
C LYS A 139 -5.21 -38.99 -17.82
N SER A 140 -4.85 -40.14 -17.26
CA SER A 140 -5.78 -40.90 -16.41
C SER A 140 -6.07 -40.19 -15.07
N LYS A 141 -7.13 -40.57 -14.37
CA LYS A 141 -7.46 -40.00 -13.04
C LYS A 141 -6.32 -40.19 -12.05
N GLU A 142 -5.72 -41.39 -12.06
CA GLU A 142 -4.61 -41.76 -11.18
C GLU A 142 -3.37 -40.94 -11.46
N GLU A 143 -3.03 -40.69 -12.74
CA GLU A 143 -1.92 -39.84 -13.14
C GLU A 143 -2.13 -38.39 -12.74
N LEU A 144 -3.35 -37.85 -12.90
CA LEU A 144 -3.70 -36.48 -12.50
C LEU A 144 -3.65 -36.33 -10.99
N LEU A 145 -4.16 -37.29 -10.22
CA LEU A 145 -4.11 -37.26 -8.76
C LEU A 145 -2.67 -37.35 -8.24
N ALA A 146 -1.85 -38.22 -8.85
CA ALA A 146 -0.43 -38.32 -8.55
C ALA A 146 0.31 -36.99 -8.87
N GLN A 147 -0.02 -36.35 -9.99
CA GLN A 147 0.55 -35.07 -10.36
C GLN A 147 0.15 -33.93 -9.39
N LEU A 148 -1.13 -33.88 -8.95
CA LEU A 148 -1.59 -32.94 -7.94
C LEU A 148 -0.80 -33.11 -6.63
N ASN A 149 -0.71 -34.33 -6.13
CA ASN A 149 0.03 -34.62 -4.90
C ASN A 149 1.53 -34.37 -5.03
N HIS A 150 2.14 -34.62 -6.18
CA HIS A 150 3.56 -34.39 -6.38
C HIS A 150 3.91 -32.88 -6.52
N ARG A 151 3.10 -32.10 -7.28
CA ARG A 151 3.43 -30.69 -7.61
C ARG A 151 2.87 -29.69 -6.62
N LEU A 152 1.70 -29.96 -6.02
CA LEU A 152 1.02 -29.02 -5.13
C LEU A 152 1.15 -29.40 -3.64
N GLY A 153 1.57 -30.63 -3.34
CA GLY A 153 1.69 -31.18 -1.98
C GLY A 153 0.68 -32.27 -1.71
N GLU A 154 0.83 -33.04 -0.66
CA GLU A 154 -0.01 -34.16 -0.29
C GLU A 154 -1.41 -33.72 0.18
N GLY A 155 -2.38 -34.66 0.17
CA GLY A 155 -3.73 -34.45 0.71
C GLY A 155 -4.85 -34.35 -0.33
N PHE A 156 -4.56 -34.55 -1.63
CA PHE A 156 -5.57 -34.59 -2.69
C PHE A 156 -6.21 -35.97 -2.76
N VAL A 157 -7.53 -36.02 -2.53
CA VAL A 157 -8.31 -37.30 -2.48
C VAL A 157 -9.50 -37.20 -3.43
N ASP A 158 -9.72 -38.23 -4.27
CA ASP A 158 -10.89 -38.33 -5.15
C ASP A 158 -12.15 -38.67 -4.33
N PHE A 159 -13.12 -37.76 -4.30
CA PHE A 159 -14.41 -37.94 -3.61
C PHE A 159 -15.45 -38.61 -4.47
N GLY A 160 -15.14 -38.97 -5.71
CA GLY A 160 -15.96 -39.82 -6.59
C GLY A 160 -15.72 -41.29 -6.42
N MET A 161 -14.71 -41.72 -5.63
CA MET A 161 -14.43 -43.11 -5.36
C MET A 161 -15.38 -43.73 -4.30
N PRO A 162 -15.46 -45.07 -4.18
CA PRO A 162 -16.24 -45.73 -3.12
C PRO A 162 -15.83 -45.23 -1.72
N GLN A 163 -16.80 -45.20 -0.79
CA GLN A 163 -16.57 -44.63 0.55
C GLN A 163 -15.42 -45.32 1.29
N ALA A 164 -15.30 -46.65 1.23
CA ALA A 164 -14.24 -47.35 1.95
C ALA A 164 -12.85 -46.94 1.45
N ASP A 165 -12.64 -46.90 0.13
CA ASP A 165 -11.35 -46.51 -0.46
C ASP A 165 -11.04 -45.01 -0.19
N ARG A 166 -12.06 -44.18 -0.19
CA ARG A 166 -11.92 -42.73 0.17
C ARG A 166 -11.55 -42.55 1.63
N ASP A 167 -12.19 -43.25 2.55
CA ASP A 167 -11.95 -43.12 3.99
C ASP A 167 -10.55 -43.63 4.35
N ASP A 168 -10.06 -44.69 3.68
CA ASP A 168 -8.66 -45.15 3.78
C ASP A 168 -7.66 -44.09 3.28
N ALA A 169 -7.94 -43.45 2.12
CA ALA A 169 -7.10 -42.39 1.59
C ALA A 169 -7.09 -41.17 2.50
N LEU A 170 -8.24 -40.79 3.06
CA LEU A 170 -8.38 -39.65 3.99
C LEU A 170 -7.63 -39.88 5.31
N ALA A 171 -7.64 -41.13 5.82
CA ALA A 171 -6.91 -41.51 7.03
C ALA A 171 -5.40 -41.29 6.90
N LEU A 172 -4.83 -41.38 5.71
CA LEU A 172 -3.41 -41.15 5.45
C LEU A 172 -3.06 -39.63 5.43
N CYS A 173 -4.03 -38.74 5.28
CA CYS A 173 -3.80 -37.29 5.16
C CYS A 173 -3.74 -36.53 6.51
N ASP A 174 -4.36 -37.08 7.57
CA ASP A 174 -4.45 -36.38 8.87
C ASP A 174 -4.47 -37.40 10.01
N GLU A 175 -3.64 -37.21 11.03
CA GLU A 175 -3.50 -38.09 12.17
C GLU A 175 -4.82 -38.27 12.95
N ASN A 176 -5.66 -37.26 13.05
CA ASN A 176 -6.95 -37.37 13.73
C ASN A 176 -7.93 -38.21 12.90
N LEU A 177 -7.88 -38.12 11.57
CA LEU A 177 -8.69 -38.94 10.68
C LEU A 177 -8.24 -40.41 10.77
N MET A 178 -6.93 -40.67 10.83
CA MET A 178 -6.39 -42.02 11.04
C MET A 178 -6.89 -42.63 12.36
N ASN A 179 -6.83 -41.87 13.48
CA ASN A 179 -7.29 -42.35 14.77
C ASN A 179 -8.81 -42.66 14.74
N ARG A 180 -9.60 -41.80 14.12
CA ARG A 180 -11.04 -42.02 13.96
C ARG A 180 -11.37 -43.21 13.09
N MET A 181 -10.63 -43.39 11.98
CA MET A 181 -10.77 -44.59 11.12
C MET A 181 -10.50 -45.88 11.89
N LEU A 182 -9.44 -45.91 12.73
CA LEU A 182 -9.11 -47.05 13.58
C LEU A 182 -10.16 -47.33 14.66
N GLU A 183 -10.82 -46.28 15.20
CA GLU A 183 -11.86 -46.41 16.24
C GLU A 183 -13.21 -46.81 15.66
N ALA A 184 -13.66 -46.18 14.56
CA ALA A 184 -15.04 -46.29 14.05
C ALA A 184 -15.15 -47.14 12.76
N GLY A 185 -14.04 -47.42 12.03
CA GLY A 185 -14.01 -48.15 10.78
C GLY A 185 -14.61 -47.40 9.57
N GLN A 186 -15.05 -46.17 9.75
CA GLN A 186 -15.52 -45.25 8.70
C GLN A 186 -15.43 -43.82 9.21
N LEU A 187 -15.39 -42.86 8.27
CA LEU A 187 -15.31 -41.43 8.56
C LEU A 187 -16.62 -40.72 8.25
N ALA A 188 -17.11 -39.93 9.20
CA ALA A 188 -18.25 -39.05 8.99
C ALA A 188 -17.82 -37.71 8.42
N ASP A 189 -18.70 -37.02 7.64
CA ASP A 189 -18.43 -35.67 7.08
C ASP A 189 -18.00 -34.69 8.16
N ALA A 190 -18.57 -34.78 9.39
CA ALA A 190 -18.23 -33.89 10.51
C ALA A 190 -16.77 -34.04 10.97
N GLU A 191 -16.12 -35.16 10.73
CA GLU A 191 -14.73 -35.45 11.09
C GLU A 191 -13.77 -34.97 9.99
N ILE A 192 -14.21 -34.98 8.71
CA ILE A 192 -13.44 -34.57 7.54
C ILE A 192 -13.35 -33.00 7.45
N ILE A 193 -14.44 -32.31 7.80
CA ILE A 193 -14.53 -30.83 7.68
C ILE A 193 -13.37 -30.08 8.36
N PRO A 194 -12.96 -30.42 9.61
CA PRO A 194 -11.80 -29.77 10.25
C PRO A 194 -10.48 -29.99 9.51
N ALA A 195 -10.28 -31.14 8.86
CA ALA A 195 -9.09 -31.43 8.07
C ALA A 195 -9.06 -30.62 6.76
N ILE A 196 -10.22 -30.41 6.13
CA ILE A 196 -10.36 -29.49 4.98
C ILE A 196 -10.06 -28.05 5.41
N ALA A 197 -10.64 -27.62 6.54
CA ALA A 197 -10.43 -26.26 7.06
C ALA A 197 -8.95 -25.97 7.39
N ARG A 198 -8.21 -26.96 7.89
CA ARG A 198 -6.78 -26.89 8.16
C ARG A 198 -5.88 -27.12 6.93
N ARG A 199 -6.49 -27.38 5.76
CA ARG A 199 -5.78 -27.65 4.50
C ARG A 199 -4.89 -28.92 4.56
N HIS A 200 -5.34 -29.94 5.28
CA HIS A 200 -4.71 -31.26 5.26
C HIS A 200 -5.38 -32.17 4.23
N VAL A 201 -6.63 -31.91 3.88
CA VAL A 201 -7.42 -32.63 2.88
C VAL A 201 -7.94 -31.66 1.82
N PHE A 202 -7.78 -32.07 0.55
CA PHE A 202 -8.26 -31.33 -0.62
C PHE A 202 -9.19 -32.26 -1.44
N PRO A 203 -10.53 -32.13 -1.26
CA PRO A 203 -11.46 -32.94 -1.99
C PRO A 203 -11.42 -32.69 -3.49
N CYS A 204 -11.28 -33.76 -4.29
CA CYS A 204 -11.22 -33.71 -5.74
C CYS A 204 -12.45 -34.34 -6.37
N TRP A 205 -13.00 -33.70 -7.42
CA TRP A 205 -13.97 -34.28 -8.32
C TRP A 205 -13.47 -34.21 -9.76
N PHE A 206 -13.83 -35.24 -10.54
CA PHE A 206 -13.45 -35.38 -11.93
C PHE A 206 -14.68 -35.27 -12.78
N GLY A 207 -14.67 -34.47 -13.86
CA GLY A 207 -15.86 -34.31 -14.70
C GLY A 207 -15.65 -33.46 -15.93
N SER A 208 -16.75 -33.13 -16.57
CA SER A 208 -16.83 -32.20 -17.70
C SER A 208 -17.90 -31.12 -17.43
N ALA A 209 -17.48 -29.93 -17.09
CA ALA A 209 -18.38 -28.80 -16.85
C ALA A 209 -19.28 -28.52 -18.08
N LEU A 210 -18.73 -28.69 -19.29
CA LEU A 210 -19.49 -28.50 -20.54
C LEU A 210 -20.63 -29.52 -20.72
N LYS A 211 -20.43 -30.77 -20.25
CA LYS A 211 -21.41 -31.83 -20.27
C LYS A 211 -22.23 -31.95 -18.99
N LEU A 212 -21.95 -31.05 -18.00
CA LEU A 212 -22.55 -31.08 -16.66
C LEU A 212 -22.22 -32.32 -15.84
N ASP A 213 -21.15 -33.04 -16.17
CA ASP A 213 -20.72 -34.25 -15.51
C ASP A 213 -19.84 -33.89 -14.30
N GLY A 214 -20.09 -34.51 -13.13
CA GLY A 214 -19.38 -34.23 -11.86
C GLY A 214 -19.77 -32.94 -11.16
N VAL A 215 -20.61 -32.10 -11.79
CA VAL A 215 -20.96 -30.77 -11.23
C VAL A 215 -21.95 -30.87 -10.08
N GLU A 216 -22.89 -31.80 -10.15
CA GLU A 216 -23.89 -32.03 -9.09
C GLU A 216 -23.23 -32.66 -7.85
N GLU A 217 -22.27 -33.53 -8.04
CA GLU A 217 -21.46 -34.13 -7.00
C GLU A 217 -20.59 -33.10 -6.29
N LEU A 218 -19.99 -32.15 -7.05
CA LEU A 218 -19.26 -31.02 -6.48
C LEU A 218 -20.19 -30.13 -5.63
N LEU A 219 -21.36 -29.73 -6.15
CA LEU A 219 -22.35 -28.93 -5.41
C LEU A 219 -22.83 -29.64 -4.14
N GLY A 220 -23.11 -30.95 -4.22
CA GLY A 220 -23.45 -31.75 -3.05
C GLY A 220 -22.31 -31.88 -2.04
N GLY A 221 -21.07 -31.96 -2.52
CA GLY A 221 -19.86 -31.90 -1.68
C GLY A 221 -19.70 -30.56 -0.96
N LEU A 222 -19.87 -29.46 -1.67
CA LEU A 222 -19.85 -28.10 -1.09
C LEU A 222 -20.94 -27.93 -0.03
N ASP A 223 -22.16 -28.42 -0.27
CA ASP A 223 -23.25 -28.33 0.72
C ASP A 223 -22.91 -29.12 1.99
N ARG A 224 -22.36 -30.34 1.90
CA ARG A 224 -22.06 -31.19 3.07
C ARG A 224 -20.79 -30.79 3.82
N LEU A 225 -19.72 -30.44 3.10
CA LEU A 225 -18.36 -30.36 3.62
C LEU A 225 -17.92 -28.92 3.97
N THR A 226 -18.76 -27.92 3.77
CA THR A 226 -18.42 -26.53 4.15
C THR A 226 -19.11 -26.08 5.43
N ARG A 227 -18.54 -25.11 6.10
CA ARG A 227 -19.11 -24.38 7.24
C ARG A 227 -18.83 -22.89 7.05
N PRO A 228 -19.75 -22.00 7.45
CA PRO A 228 -19.51 -20.57 7.46
C PRO A 228 -18.36 -20.23 8.43
N ALA A 229 -17.57 -19.21 8.08
CA ALA A 229 -16.59 -18.68 9.02
C ALA A 229 -17.29 -18.13 10.27
N PRO A 230 -16.68 -18.23 11.46
CA PRO A 230 -17.23 -17.63 12.67
C PRO A 230 -17.34 -16.10 12.49
N ALA A 231 -18.54 -15.56 12.80
CA ALA A 231 -18.76 -14.12 12.74
C ALA A 231 -18.11 -13.42 13.94
N LEU A 232 -17.64 -12.18 13.72
CA LEU A 232 -17.19 -11.32 14.81
C LEU A 232 -18.40 -10.89 15.66
N ASP A 233 -18.18 -10.67 16.96
CA ASP A 233 -19.23 -10.27 17.91
C ASP A 233 -19.82 -8.87 17.61
N THR A 234 -19.03 -8.00 17.02
CA THR A 234 -19.37 -6.63 16.64
C THR A 234 -19.31 -6.44 15.14
N PHE A 235 -19.82 -5.29 14.65
CA PHE A 235 -19.74 -4.99 13.22
C PHE A 235 -18.30 -5.00 12.73
N GLY A 236 -18.08 -5.76 11.66
CA GLY A 236 -16.84 -5.83 10.91
C GLY A 236 -17.14 -6.06 9.43
N ALA A 237 -16.38 -5.43 8.57
CA ALA A 237 -16.44 -5.67 7.12
C ALA A 237 -15.06 -5.46 6.47
N LYS A 238 -14.79 -6.21 5.41
CA LYS A 238 -13.55 -6.11 4.63
C LYS A 238 -13.84 -5.62 3.23
N VAL A 239 -13.20 -4.50 2.84
CA VAL A 239 -13.29 -3.94 1.49
C VAL A 239 -12.28 -4.66 0.60
N PHE A 240 -12.73 -5.30 -0.49
CA PHE A 240 -11.84 -6.04 -1.38
C PHE A 240 -11.79 -5.52 -2.81
N LYS A 241 -12.76 -4.67 -3.20
CA LYS A 241 -12.83 -4.14 -4.55
C LYS A 241 -13.51 -2.77 -4.57
N VAL A 242 -13.05 -1.89 -5.47
CA VAL A 242 -13.71 -0.65 -5.85
C VAL A 242 -14.00 -0.73 -7.36
N SER A 243 -15.16 -0.28 -7.79
CA SER A 243 -15.52 -0.21 -9.21
C SER A 243 -16.50 0.93 -9.45
N GLN A 244 -16.90 1.14 -10.68
CA GLN A 244 -17.96 2.08 -11.04
C GLN A 244 -19.14 1.33 -11.71
N ASP A 245 -20.36 1.82 -11.47
CA ASP A 245 -21.52 1.31 -12.20
C ASP A 245 -21.62 1.97 -13.60
N GLU A 246 -22.59 1.52 -14.41
CA GLU A 246 -22.82 2.04 -15.78
C GLU A 246 -23.09 3.56 -15.83
N GLN A 247 -23.44 4.17 -14.69
CA GLN A 247 -23.71 5.61 -14.56
C GLN A 247 -22.48 6.36 -14.02
N GLY A 248 -21.36 5.67 -13.78
CA GLY A 248 -20.13 6.24 -13.21
C GLY A 248 -20.17 6.44 -11.71
N ALA A 249 -21.17 5.90 -11.00
CA ALA A 249 -21.20 5.97 -9.55
C ALA A 249 -20.25 4.94 -8.93
N ARG A 250 -19.45 5.38 -7.95
CA ARG A 250 -18.51 4.53 -7.23
C ARG A 250 -19.23 3.46 -6.42
N LEU A 251 -18.78 2.22 -6.56
CA LEU A 251 -19.21 1.04 -5.83
C LEU A 251 -18.04 0.53 -4.98
N THR A 252 -18.24 0.48 -3.67
CA THR A 252 -17.30 -0.14 -2.74
C THR A 252 -17.80 -1.54 -2.38
N TRP A 253 -17.07 -2.56 -2.81
CA TRP A 253 -17.42 -3.95 -2.57
C TRP A 253 -16.82 -4.43 -1.26
N LEU A 254 -17.65 -4.94 -0.39
CA LEU A 254 -17.23 -5.43 0.91
C LEU A 254 -17.92 -6.74 1.28
N ARG A 255 -17.23 -7.50 2.12
CA ARG A 255 -17.78 -8.65 2.82
C ARG A 255 -18.01 -8.28 4.28
N VAL A 256 -19.23 -8.51 4.80
CA VAL A 256 -19.53 -8.35 6.22
C VAL A 256 -19.01 -9.57 6.97
N THR A 257 -18.16 -9.35 7.98
CA THR A 257 -17.52 -10.40 8.79
C THR A 257 -18.09 -10.51 10.20
N GLY A 258 -18.85 -9.48 10.65
CA GLY A 258 -19.53 -9.48 11.94
C GLY A 258 -20.63 -8.45 12.05
N GLY A 259 -21.56 -8.63 12.97
CA GLY A 259 -22.70 -7.75 13.16
C GLY A 259 -23.62 -7.68 11.94
N GLU A 260 -24.24 -6.54 11.71
CA GLU A 260 -25.13 -6.29 10.56
C GLU A 260 -24.82 -4.92 9.95
N LEU A 261 -24.83 -4.82 8.62
CA LEU A 261 -24.75 -3.56 7.89
C LEU A 261 -26.14 -3.15 7.43
N LYS A 262 -26.61 -1.98 7.88
CA LYS A 262 -27.90 -1.40 7.49
C LYS A 262 -27.73 -0.22 6.54
N VAL A 263 -28.74 0.00 5.70
CA VAL A 263 -28.83 1.21 4.85
C VAL A 263 -28.75 2.45 5.74
N LYS A 264 -27.99 3.47 5.29
CA LYS A 264 -27.69 4.71 6.04
C LYS A 264 -26.85 4.53 7.29
N ALA A 265 -26.31 3.33 7.55
CA ALA A 265 -25.31 3.17 8.60
C ALA A 265 -24.09 4.06 8.31
N GLN A 266 -23.56 4.67 9.34
CA GLN A 266 -22.31 5.43 9.26
C GLN A 266 -21.15 4.45 9.42
N LEU A 267 -20.28 4.45 8.41
CA LEU A 267 -19.02 3.70 8.41
C LEU A 267 -17.88 4.69 8.59
N SER A 268 -16.83 4.25 9.24
CA SER A 268 -15.63 5.05 9.50
C SER A 268 -14.38 4.21 9.26
N GLY A 269 -13.32 4.88 8.87
CA GLY A 269 -12.00 4.31 8.62
C GLY A 269 -10.95 5.40 8.62
N GLU A 270 -9.77 5.10 8.10
CA GLU A 270 -8.65 6.02 7.99
C GLU A 270 -8.11 6.02 6.55
N ALA A 271 -7.94 7.19 5.96
CA ALA A 271 -7.37 7.35 4.63
C ALA A 271 -6.26 8.42 4.67
N ASP A 272 -5.03 8.07 4.28
CA ASP A 272 -3.85 8.94 4.29
C ASP A 272 -3.57 9.58 5.67
N GLY A 273 -3.81 8.83 6.76
CA GLY A 273 -3.65 9.32 8.13
C GLY A 273 -4.79 10.25 8.61
N GLU A 274 -5.82 10.47 7.78
CA GLU A 274 -6.99 11.25 8.15
C GLU A 274 -8.21 10.34 8.41
N PRO A 275 -8.87 10.45 9.57
CA PRO A 275 -10.08 9.70 9.84
C PRO A 275 -11.21 10.16 8.93
N TRP A 276 -12.00 9.22 8.41
CA TRP A 276 -13.18 9.51 7.63
C TRP A 276 -14.44 8.85 8.23
N ALA A 277 -15.60 9.45 7.95
CA ALA A 277 -16.89 8.90 8.34
C ALA A 277 -17.94 9.23 7.25
N GLU A 278 -18.46 8.20 6.59
CA GLU A 278 -19.40 8.31 5.49
C GLU A 278 -20.61 7.39 5.67
N LYS A 279 -21.69 7.63 4.94
CA LYS A 279 -22.92 6.83 5.06
C LYS A 279 -23.07 5.85 3.91
N ALA A 280 -23.37 4.60 4.23
CA ALA A 280 -23.76 3.58 3.25
C ALA A 280 -25.13 3.91 2.66
N ASN A 281 -25.18 4.54 1.47
CA ASN A 281 -26.42 5.05 0.89
C ASN A 281 -27.34 3.94 0.37
N GLN A 282 -26.79 2.97 -0.36
CA GLN A 282 -27.49 1.79 -0.86
C GLN A 282 -26.63 0.56 -0.64
N LEU A 283 -27.28 -0.56 -0.36
CA LEU A 283 -26.66 -1.88 -0.27
C LEU A 283 -27.17 -2.71 -1.44
N ARG A 284 -26.28 -3.11 -2.35
CA ARG A 284 -26.62 -3.82 -3.59
C ARG A 284 -26.06 -5.24 -3.55
N LEU A 285 -26.93 -6.24 -3.68
CA LEU A 285 -26.55 -7.65 -3.85
C LEU A 285 -26.57 -7.97 -5.36
N TYR A 286 -25.40 -8.15 -5.94
CA TYR A 286 -25.24 -8.43 -7.36
C TYR A 286 -25.35 -9.93 -7.66
N SER A 287 -25.94 -10.24 -8.83
CA SER A 287 -25.84 -11.54 -9.49
C SER A 287 -25.73 -11.32 -11.01
N GLY A 288 -24.52 -11.48 -11.53
CA GLY A 288 -24.15 -11.01 -12.88
C GLY A 288 -24.22 -9.47 -12.98
N THR A 289 -24.92 -8.95 -13.99
CA THR A 289 -25.15 -7.51 -14.18
C THR A 289 -26.29 -6.94 -13.34
N LYS A 290 -27.17 -7.80 -12.82
CA LYS A 290 -28.34 -7.37 -12.07
C LYS A 290 -28.05 -7.31 -10.58
N TYR A 291 -28.70 -6.39 -9.89
CA TYR A 291 -28.64 -6.32 -8.44
C TYR A 291 -30.03 -6.15 -7.81
N THR A 292 -30.12 -6.57 -6.57
CA THR A 292 -31.26 -6.29 -5.69
C THR A 292 -30.81 -5.36 -4.57
N LEU A 293 -31.71 -4.44 -4.17
CA LEU A 293 -31.46 -3.59 -2.99
C LEU A 293 -31.79 -4.37 -1.72
N ALA A 294 -30.87 -4.33 -0.76
CA ALA A 294 -31.05 -4.89 0.57
C ALA A 294 -31.15 -3.77 1.61
N GLU A 295 -31.97 -3.95 2.63
CA GLU A 295 -32.04 -3.04 3.79
C GLU A 295 -30.96 -3.39 4.84
N THR A 296 -30.62 -4.67 4.92
CA THR A 296 -29.63 -5.20 5.85
C THR A 296 -28.78 -6.28 5.18
N ILE A 297 -27.49 -6.28 5.44
CA ILE A 297 -26.54 -7.32 5.03
C ILE A 297 -26.04 -8.03 6.30
N HIS A 298 -26.01 -9.35 6.28
CA HIS A 298 -25.63 -10.21 7.39
C HIS A 298 -24.18 -10.72 7.24
N PRO A 299 -23.56 -11.20 8.33
CA PRO A 299 -22.21 -11.80 8.27
C PRO A 299 -22.11 -12.91 7.23
N GLY A 300 -20.99 -12.93 6.50
CA GLY A 300 -20.72 -13.87 5.40
C GLY A 300 -21.22 -13.39 4.04
N GLN A 301 -22.07 -12.38 3.96
CA GLN A 301 -22.56 -11.85 2.69
C GLN A 301 -21.62 -10.80 2.09
N VAL A 302 -21.58 -10.77 0.75
CA VAL A 302 -20.85 -9.78 -0.04
C VAL A 302 -21.84 -8.81 -0.68
N CYS A 303 -21.58 -7.53 -0.58
CA CYS A 303 -22.40 -6.49 -1.21
C CYS A 303 -21.57 -5.35 -1.79
N ALA A 304 -22.15 -4.60 -2.73
CA ALA A 304 -21.62 -3.33 -3.19
C ALA A 304 -22.36 -2.18 -2.49
N VAL A 305 -21.61 -1.23 -1.97
CA VAL A 305 -22.11 -0.08 -1.21
C VAL A 305 -21.89 1.19 -2.02
N THR A 306 -22.91 2.05 -2.10
CA THR A 306 -22.77 3.39 -2.65
C THR A 306 -22.68 4.43 -1.53
N GLY A 307 -21.98 5.54 -1.79
CA GLY A 307 -21.85 6.65 -0.83
C GLY A 307 -20.55 6.63 -0.01
N LEU A 308 -19.70 5.65 -0.23
CA LEU A 308 -18.34 5.61 0.32
C LEU A 308 -17.36 6.11 -0.75
N THR A 309 -16.73 7.25 -0.50
CA THR A 309 -15.79 7.88 -1.45
C THR A 309 -14.34 7.72 -1.02
N LYS A 310 -14.09 7.53 0.27
CA LYS A 310 -12.75 7.45 0.85
C LYS A 310 -12.30 6.02 1.18
N ALA A 311 -13.25 5.08 1.34
CA ALA A 311 -12.91 3.69 1.63
C ALA A 311 -12.02 3.09 0.54
N ARG A 312 -10.94 2.39 0.92
CA ARG A 312 -9.94 1.82 0.00
C ARG A 312 -10.01 0.30 -0.05
N GLN A 313 -9.49 -0.26 -1.13
CA GLN A 313 -9.31 -1.71 -1.22
C GLN A 313 -8.31 -2.17 -0.15
N GLY A 314 -8.64 -3.30 0.51
CA GLY A 314 -7.84 -3.84 1.59
C GLY A 314 -8.19 -3.28 2.97
N GLU A 315 -8.99 -2.22 3.07
CA GLU A 315 -9.36 -1.60 4.34
C GLU A 315 -10.32 -2.49 5.13
N GLY A 316 -10.06 -2.64 6.43
CA GLY A 316 -10.94 -3.25 7.41
C GLY A 316 -11.82 -2.21 8.09
N LEU A 317 -13.13 -2.43 8.12
CA LEU A 317 -14.09 -1.52 8.73
C LEU A 317 -14.60 -2.09 10.05
N GLY A 318 -14.77 -1.23 11.06
CA GLY A 318 -15.27 -1.61 12.38
C GLY A 318 -14.25 -2.48 13.15
N ALA A 319 -14.63 -3.72 13.51
CA ALA A 319 -13.76 -4.65 14.23
C ALA A 319 -12.84 -5.48 13.30
N GLU A 320 -12.99 -5.35 11.98
CA GLU A 320 -12.18 -6.06 11.01
C GLU A 320 -10.81 -5.39 10.85
N ARG A 321 -9.79 -6.19 10.58
CA ARG A 321 -8.43 -5.71 10.33
C ARG A 321 -8.21 -5.47 8.85
N ASP A 322 -7.28 -4.59 8.54
CA ASP A 322 -6.82 -4.40 7.16
C ASP A 322 -6.30 -5.71 6.56
N SER A 323 -6.42 -5.79 5.25
CA SER A 323 -5.91 -6.91 4.48
C SER A 323 -4.39 -6.91 4.42
N ASP A 324 -3.78 -8.09 4.29
CA ASP A 324 -2.35 -8.20 3.99
C ASP A 324 -2.03 -7.54 2.64
N LEU A 325 -0.85 -6.96 2.55
CA LEU A 325 -0.36 -6.41 1.28
C LEU A 325 -0.21 -7.54 0.23
N PRO A 326 -0.61 -7.27 -1.02
CA PRO A 326 -0.44 -8.21 -2.11
C PRO A 326 1.03 -8.64 -2.29
N VAL A 327 1.25 -9.90 -2.66
CA VAL A 327 2.58 -10.46 -2.98
C VAL A 327 2.91 -10.28 -4.45
N LEU A 328 1.86 -10.33 -5.29
CA LEU A 328 2.04 -10.14 -6.71
C LEU A 328 2.15 -8.65 -7.01
N GLU A 329 3.30 -8.26 -7.55
CA GLU A 329 3.60 -6.86 -7.88
C GLU A 329 3.82 -6.72 -9.39
N PRO A 330 3.49 -5.54 -9.96
CA PRO A 330 3.84 -5.23 -11.33
C PRO A 330 5.33 -5.36 -11.60
N VAL A 331 5.69 -5.75 -12.82
CA VAL A 331 7.09 -5.96 -13.25
C VAL A 331 7.49 -5.06 -14.40
N LEU A 332 6.53 -4.38 -15.03
CA LEU A 332 6.72 -3.49 -16.18
C LEU A 332 6.19 -2.09 -15.86
N SER A 333 6.90 -1.07 -16.36
CA SER A 333 6.46 0.33 -16.32
C SER A 333 6.35 0.87 -17.74
N TYR A 334 5.26 1.56 -18.03
CA TYR A 334 5.01 2.15 -19.35
C TYR A 334 4.72 3.65 -19.24
N GLN A 335 5.34 4.44 -20.13
CA GLN A 335 4.98 5.83 -20.32
C GLN A 335 3.65 5.93 -21.06
N VAL A 336 2.73 6.76 -20.55
CA VAL A 336 1.46 7.06 -21.22
C VAL A 336 1.67 8.23 -22.18
N LEU A 337 1.54 7.98 -23.47
CA LEU A 337 1.65 8.99 -24.52
C LEU A 337 0.27 9.55 -24.81
N LEU A 338 0.06 10.82 -24.47
CA LEU A 338 -1.21 11.52 -24.67
C LEU A 338 -1.32 12.04 -26.12
N PRO A 339 -2.53 12.12 -26.71
CA PRO A 339 -2.72 12.73 -28.01
C PRO A 339 -2.38 14.22 -27.99
N GLU A 340 -1.99 14.79 -29.14
CA GLU A 340 -1.65 16.21 -29.29
C GLU A 340 -2.77 17.12 -28.76
N GLY A 341 -2.42 18.08 -27.89
CA GLY A 341 -3.36 19.03 -27.30
C GLY A 341 -4.20 18.50 -26.14
N ALA A 342 -3.94 17.27 -25.65
CA ALA A 342 -4.62 16.76 -24.47
C ALA A 342 -4.12 17.46 -23.19
N ASP A 343 -5.05 17.77 -22.30
CA ASP A 343 -4.72 18.29 -20.97
C ASP A 343 -4.16 17.16 -20.08
N VAL A 344 -2.89 17.29 -19.72
CA VAL A 344 -2.14 16.32 -18.93
C VAL A 344 -2.75 16.13 -17.53
N HIS A 345 -3.17 17.23 -16.87
CA HIS A 345 -3.77 17.15 -15.54
C HIS A 345 -5.15 16.48 -15.57
N ALA A 346 -5.94 16.74 -16.61
CA ALA A 346 -7.21 16.06 -16.80
C ALA A 346 -7.01 14.56 -17.10
N ALA A 347 -5.98 14.20 -17.86
CA ALA A 347 -5.61 12.81 -18.15
C ALA A 347 -5.13 12.10 -16.88
N LEU A 348 -4.28 12.76 -16.08
CA LEU A 348 -3.79 12.26 -14.79
C LEU A 348 -4.96 11.97 -13.82
N GLY A 349 -5.93 12.89 -13.73
CA GLY A 349 -7.13 12.68 -12.92
C GLY A 349 -7.98 11.49 -13.36
N LYS A 350 -8.01 11.17 -14.67
CA LYS A 350 -8.70 9.98 -15.19
C LYS A 350 -7.94 8.69 -14.86
N LEU A 351 -6.62 8.71 -14.95
CA LEU A 351 -5.77 7.58 -14.58
C LEU A 351 -5.84 7.28 -13.08
N HIS A 352 -5.84 8.30 -12.21
CA HIS A 352 -6.04 8.09 -10.77
C HIS A 352 -7.41 7.49 -10.42
N ARG A 353 -8.47 7.77 -11.20
CA ARG A 353 -9.75 7.07 -11.05
C ARG A 353 -9.66 5.58 -11.39
N LEU A 354 -8.85 5.19 -12.37
CA LEU A 354 -8.59 3.78 -12.66
C LEU A 354 -7.68 3.16 -11.60
N GLU A 355 -6.75 3.91 -11.04
CA GLU A 355 -5.93 3.48 -9.90
C GLU A 355 -6.74 3.20 -8.64
N GLU A 356 -7.85 3.93 -8.38
CA GLU A 356 -8.78 3.57 -7.31
C GLU A 356 -9.40 2.18 -7.50
N GLU A 357 -9.65 1.77 -8.76
CA GLU A 357 -10.17 0.44 -9.09
C GLU A 357 -9.05 -0.62 -9.14
N GLU A 358 -7.85 -0.24 -9.57
CA GLU A 358 -6.66 -1.08 -9.68
C GLU A 358 -5.45 -0.39 -9.04
N PRO A 359 -5.27 -0.48 -7.70
CA PRO A 359 -4.21 0.25 -7.01
C PRO A 359 -2.80 -0.08 -7.46
N GLN A 360 -2.58 -1.28 -8.03
CA GLN A 360 -1.27 -1.68 -8.53
C GLN A 360 -0.89 -1.04 -9.87
N LEU A 361 -1.79 -0.25 -10.46
CA LEU A 361 -1.47 0.57 -11.62
C LEU A 361 -0.39 1.62 -11.33
N HIS A 362 -0.23 2.02 -10.07
CA HIS A 362 0.78 2.97 -9.59
C HIS A 362 1.05 4.08 -10.60
N VAL A 363 0.11 5.03 -10.68
CA VAL A 363 0.20 6.17 -11.60
C VAL A 363 1.20 7.17 -11.07
N VAL A 364 2.33 7.32 -11.75
CA VAL A 364 3.42 8.23 -11.35
C VAL A 364 3.50 9.38 -12.33
N TRP A 365 3.39 10.61 -11.81
CA TRP A 365 3.67 11.83 -12.54
C TRP A 365 5.12 12.25 -12.33
N ASN A 366 5.91 12.29 -13.39
CA ASN A 366 7.27 12.81 -13.35
C ASN A 366 7.26 14.28 -13.77
N GLU A 367 7.33 15.19 -12.81
CA GLU A 367 7.30 16.65 -13.06
C GLU A 367 8.49 17.13 -13.90
N THR A 368 9.66 16.54 -13.72
CA THR A 368 10.89 16.94 -14.43
C THR A 368 10.82 16.64 -15.92
N LEU A 369 10.24 15.50 -16.28
CA LEU A 369 10.11 15.06 -17.68
C LEU A 369 8.75 15.43 -18.28
N GLY A 370 7.76 15.79 -17.46
CA GLY A 370 6.39 16.01 -17.90
C GLY A 370 5.70 14.75 -18.40
N GLU A 371 6.02 13.60 -17.81
CA GLU A 371 5.58 12.28 -18.25
C GLU A 371 4.72 11.57 -17.21
N ILE A 372 3.70 10.86 -17.68
CA ILE A 372 2.90 9.95 -16.84
C ILE A 372 3.39 8.53 -17.07
N HIS A 373 3.65 7.80 -16.00
CA HIS A 373 4.02 6.38 -16.02
C HIS A 373 2.99 5.54 -15.29
N VAL A 374 2.75 4.33 -15.79
CA VAL A 374 1.86 3.33 -15.16
C VAL A 374 2.60 2.00 -15.04
N GLN A 375 2.28 1.23 -14.00
CA GLN A 375 2.88 -0.08 -13.76
C GLN A 375 1.89 -1.20 -14.10
N LEU A 376 2.37 -2.28 -14.73
CA LEU A 376 1.55 -3.38 -15.23
C LEU A 376 2.23 -4.74 -15.01
N MET A 377 1.40 -5.78 -14.90
CA MET A 377 1.86 -7.17 -14.82
C MET A 377 2.28 -7.73 -16.18
N GLY A 378 1.61 -7.31 -17.25
CA GLY A 378 1.85 -7.84 -18.59
C GLY A 378 1.22 -7.01 -19.70
N GLU A 379 1.46 -7.43 -20.95
CA GLU A 379 1.05 -6.67 -22.14
C GLU A 379 -0.46 -6.71 -22.41
N ILE A 380 -1.16 -7.77 -21.98
CA ILE A 380 -2.62 -7.84 -22.17
C ILE A 380 -3.32 -6.78 -21.31
N GLN A 381 -2.80 -6.55 -20.09
CA GLN A 381 -3.29 -5.49 -19.22
C GLN A 381 -3.15 -4.09 -19.87
N LEU A 382 -2.07 -3.86 -20.65
CA LEU A 382 -1.84 -2.63 -21.39
C LEU A 382 -2.95 -2.37 -22.43
N GLU A 383 -3.33 -3.39 -23.20
CA GLU A 383 -4.39 -3.27 -24.19
C GLU A 383 -5.78 -3.04 -23.54
N VAL A 384 -6.02 -3.69 -22.39
CA VAL A 384 -7.24 -3.47 -21.60
C VAL A 384 -7.28 -2.04 -21.08
N LEU A 385 -6.17 -1.53 -20.53
CA LEU A 385 -6.07 -0.16 -20.05
C LEU A 385 -6.33 0.87 -21.17
N ARG A 386 -5.76 0.63 -22.36
CA ARG A 386 -6.04 1.47 -23.57
C ARG A 386 -7.52 1.50 -23.89
N SER A 387 -8.18 0.34 -23.94
CA SER A 387 -9.61 0.24 -24.24
C SER A 387 -10.46 0.93 -23.17
N LEU A 388 -10.17 0.74 -21.89
CA LEU A 388 -10.88 1.39 -20.78
C LEU A 388 -10.75 2.92 -20.84
N LEU A 389 -9.56 3.45 -21.14
CA LEU A 389 -9.36 4.90 -21.28
C LEU A 389 -10.14 5.47 -22.48
N ALA A 390 -10.17 4.75 -23.59
CA ALA A 390 -10.93 5.16 -24.78
C ALA A 390 -12.46 5.09 -24.54
N GLU A 391 -12.97 3.98 -23.99
CA GLU A 391 -14.41 3.75 -23.83
C GLU A 391 -15.02 4.58 -22.69
N ARG A 392 -14.38 4.63 -21.52
CA ARG A 392 -14.93 5.33 -20.35
C ARG A 392 -14.68 6.84 -20.36
N PHE A 393 -13.53 7.26 -20.87
CA PHE A 393 -13.11 8.65 -20.76
C PHE A 393 -12.91 9.36 -22.10
N GLY A 394 -13.11 8.65 -23.23
CA GLY A 394 -12.86 9.20 -24.57
C GLY A 394 -11.39 9.60 -24.79
N LEU A 395 -10.46 9.02 -24.02
CA LEU A 395 -9.03 9.33 -24.05
C LEU A 395 -8.28 8.24 -24.82
N ASN A 396 -7.91 8.55 -26.07
CA ASN A 396 -7.09 7.66 -26.89
C ASN A 396 -5.62 7.87 -26.58
N VAL A 397 -5.02 6.93 -25.85
CA VAL A 397 -3.60 6.96 -25.49
C VAL A 397 -2.81 5.92 -26.26
N GLU A 398 -1.54 6.20 -26.45
CA GLU A 398 -0.51 5.23 -26.82
C GLU A 398 0.43 5.01 -25.65
N PHE A 399 1.22 3.92 -25.70
CA PHE A 399 2.18 3.63 -24.66
C PHE A 399 3.58 3.61 -25.28
N GLY A 400 4.51 4.26 -24.58
CA GLY A 400 5.94 4.25 -24.92
C GLY A 400 6.57 2.88 -24.67
N PRO A 401 7.85 2.73 -24.97
CA PRO A 401 8.59 1.51 -24.65
C PRO A 401 8.57 1.29 -23.15
N GLY A 402 8.17 0.08 -22.71
CA GLY A 402 8.12 -0.25 -21.28
C GLY A 402 9.52 -0.39 -20.68
N GLY A 403 9.68 0.01 -19.44
CA GLY A 403 10.84 -0.21 -18.59
C GLY A 403 10.67 -1.43 -17.68
N ILE A 404 11.78 -1.96 -17.20
CA ILE A 404 11.80 -3.04 -16.20
C ILE A 404 11.77 -2.39 -14.81
N LEU A 405 10.96 -2.92 -13.92
CA LEU A 405 10.91 -2.49 -12.53
C LEU A 405 11.97 -3.26 -11.72
N TYR A 406 13.14 -2.65 -11.61
CA TYR A 406 14.21 -3.17 -10.78
C TYR A 406 13.94 -2.92 -9.31
N LYS A 407 14.57 -3.71 -8.44
CA LYS A 407 14.64 -3.49 -6.99
C LYS A 407 16.09 -3.52 -6.52
N GLU A 408 16.33 -3.01 -5.33
CA GLU A 408 17.66 -3.08 -4.71
C GLU A 408 17.58 -3.79 -3.36
N THR A 409 18.70 -4.39 -2.95
CA THR A 409 18.87 -5.01 -1.64
C THR A 409 20.32 -4.91 -1.19
N ILE A 410 20.60 -5.35 0.02
CA ILE A 410 21.97 -5.46 0.55
C ILE A 410 22.41 -6.93 0.61
N THR A 411 23.72 -7.16 0.58
CA THR A 411 24.28 -8.52 0.67
C THR A 411 24.93 -8.81 2.03
N GLU A 412 25.20 -7.79 2.82
CA GLU A 412 25.86 -7.88 4.13
C GLU A 412 25.16 -6.96 5.12
N PRO A 413 25.07 -7.35 6.39
CA PRO A 413 24.50 -6.47 7.41
C PRO A 413 25.35 -5.21 7.60
N MET A 414 24.69 -4.06 7.81
CA MET A 414 25.35 -2.77 8.00
C MET A 414 24.64 -1.94 9.06
N GLU A 415 25.43 -1.17 9.82
CA GLU A 415 24.88 -0.11 10.66
C GLU A 415 24.75 1.18 9.86
N GLY A 416 23.60 1.81 9.95
CA GLY A 416 23.39 3.18 9.46
C GLY A 416 23.23 4.16 10.60
N VAL A 417 23.89 5.30 10.48
CA VAL A 417 23.89 6.39 11.48
C VAL A 417 23.36 7.66 10.84
N GLY A 418 22.32 8.22 11.44
CA GLY A 418 21.74 9.50 11.01
C GLY A 418 21.74 10.48 12.16
N HIS A 419 22.30 11.65 11.93
CA HIS A 419 22.35 12.74 12.90
C HIS A 419 21.72 14.00 12.31
N TYR A 420 20.87 14.66 13.07
CA TYR A 420 20.20 15.88 12.65
C TYR A 420 20.22 16.89 13.79
N GLU A 421 21.11 17.86 13.72
CA GLU A 421 21.36 18.88 14.74
C GLU A 421 21.56 20.27 14.09
N PRO A 422 20.56 20.81 13.38
CA PRO A 422 20.55 22.24 13.07
C PRO A 422 20.33 23.04 14.36
N LEU A 423 20.51 24.36 14.30
CA LEU A 423 20.39 25.21 15.48
C LEU A 423 19.10 24.95 16.26
N ARG A 424 19.20 24.57 17.54
CA ARG A 424 18.12 24.23 18.49
C ARG A 424 17.33 22.96 18.16
N HIS A 425 17.84 22.09 17.31
CA HIS A 425 17.28 20.77 17.04
C HIS A 425 18.31 19.70 17.37
N TYR A 426 17.87 18.50 17.72
CA TYR A 426 18.78 17.39 17.99
C TYR A 426 18.05 16.04 17.86
N ALA A 427 18.52 15.19 17.00
CA ALA A 427 18.17 13.78 16.98
C ALA A 427 19.34 12.95 16.42
N GLU A 428 19.61 11.80 17.03
CA GLU A 428 20.52 10.80 16.51
C GLU A 428 19.84 9.44 16.50
N VAL A 429 19.96 8.71 15.39
CA VAL A 429 19.34 7.41 15.16
C VAL A 429 20.36 6.45 14.59
N HIS A 430 20.45 5.27 15.19
CA HIS A 430 21.27 4.16 14.71
C HIS A 430 20.36 3.00 14.32
N VAL A 431 20.45 2.55 13.09
CA VAL A 431 19.70 1.42 12.57
C VAL A 431 20.64 0.31 12.10
N LYS A 432 20.24 -0.91 12.31
CA LYS A 432 20.87 -2.10 11.76
C LYS A 432 20.08 -2.53 10.52
N LEU A 433 20.75 -2.59 9.38
CA LEU A 433 20.23 -3.13 8.13
C LEU A 433 20.66 -4.59 8.04
N GLU A 434 19.73 -5.53 7.90
CA GLU A 434 19.98 -6.97 7.82
C GLU A 434 19.34 -7.54 6.57
N THR A 435 20.02 -8.51 5.95
CA THR A 435 19.50 -9.22 4.79
C THR A 435 18.37 -10.17 5.21
N LEU A 436 17.32 -10.24 4.42
CA LEU A 436 16.24 -11.22 4.54
C LEU A 436 16.24 -12.20 3.36
N PRO A 437 15.58 -13.35 3.50
CA PRO A 437 15.32 -14.23 2.37
C PRO A 437 14.58 -13.51 1.25
N ARG A 438 14.80 -13.92 0.00
CA ARG A 438 14.15 -13.31 -1.18
C ARG A 438 12.63 -13.43 -1.10
N GLY A 439 11.95 -12.32 -1.43
CA GLY A 439 10.49 -12.21 -1.35
C GLY A 439 9.94 -11.92 0.05
N SER A 440 10.81 -11.61 1.01
CA SER A 440 10.39 -11.23 2.38
C SER A 440 9.95 -9.77 2.49
N GLY A 441 10.23 -8.94 1.48
CA GLY A 441 9.94 -7.50 1.52
C GLY A 441 10.72 -6.75 2.59
N MET A 442 10.14 -5.64 3.07
CA MET A 442 10.72 -4.82 4.14
C MET A 442 10.17 -5.25 5.50
N GLN A 443 11.04 -5.29 6.50
CA GLN A 443 10.63 -5.53 7.89
C GLN A 443 11.26 -4.49 8.81
N PHE A 444 10.50 -4.03 9.80
CA PHE A 444 10.93 -3.02 10.76
C PHE A 444 10.84 -3.56 12.18
N ALA A 445 11.84 -3.23 13.00
CA ALA A 445 11.90 -3.70 14.38
C ALA A 445 12.68 -2.71 15.27
N THR A 446 12.58 -2.86 16.59
CA THR A 446 13.42 -2.16 17.56
C THR A 446 14.07 -3.18 18.51
N ASP A 447 15.35 -3.01 18.74
CA ASP A 447 16.17 -3.69 19.77
C ASP A 447 16.82 -2.64 20.70
N CYS A 448 16.33 -1.40 20.63
CA CYS A 448 16.83 -0.30 21.43
C CYS A 448 16.28 -0.39 22.85
N ARG A 449 17.16 -0.29 23.85
CA ARG A 449 16.77 -0.28 25.26
C ARG A 449 16.07 1.03 25.62
N GLU A 450 15.04 0.96 26.47
CA GLU A 450 14.29 2.13 26.92
C GLU A 450 15.18 3.16 27.68
N GLU A 451 16.27 2.67 28.28
CA GLU A 451 17.27 3.52 28.97
C GLU A 451 18.11 4.35 27.99
N VAL A 452 18.23 3.91 26.72
CA VAL A 452 18.98 4.59 25.65
C VAL A 452 18.09 5.58 24.93
N LEU A 453 16.86 5.16 24.58
CA LEU A 453 15.88 6.01 23.93
C LEU A 453 14.47 5.65 24.46
N ASP A 454 13.69 6.66 24.87
CA ASP A 454 12.32 6.49 25.37
C ASP A 454 11.41 5.80 24.35
N LYS A 455 10.47 4.99 24.82
CA LYS A 455 9.54 4.21 23.97
C LYS A 455 8.72 5.05 22.98
N ASN A 456 8.38 6.27 23.34
CA ASN A 456 7.60 7.14 22.45
C ASN A 456 8.44 7.54 21.23
N TRP A 457 9.72 7.86 21.46
CA TRP A 457 10.66 8.14 20.38
C TRP A 457 10.95 6.89 19.54
N GLN A 458 11.06 5.72 20.14
CA GLN A 458 11.24 4.47 19.41
C GLN A 458 10.05 4.19 18.48
N ARG A 459 8.81 4.36 18.97
CA ARG A 459 7.60 4.23 18.14
C ARG A 459 7.58 5.22 16.99
N LEU A 460 7.97 6.46 17.25
CA LEU A 460 8.03 7.50 16.23
C LEU A 460 9.07 7.16 15.14
N VAL A 461 10.23 6.64 15.51
CA VAL A 461 11.24 6.16 14.54
C VAL A 461 10.68 5.01 13.69
N LEU A 462 9.98 4.03 14.30
CA LEU A 462 9.33 2.95 13.55
C LEU A 462 8.28 3.48 12.57
N THR A 463 7.43 4.41 13.00
CA THR A 463 6.49 5.08 12.11
C THR A 463 7.20 5.76 10.93
N HIS A 464 8.32 6.44 11.18
CA HIS A 464 9.10 7.10 10.11
C HIS A 464 9.81 6.09 9.19
N LEU A 465 10.13 4.89 9.65
CA LEU A 465 10.64 3.82 8.80
C LEU A 465 9.53 3.24 7.89
N GLU A 466 8.30 3.14 8.39
CA GLU A 466 7.16 2.56 7.67
C GLU A 466 6.50 3.54 6.69
N GLU A 467 6.48 4.85 6.99
CA GLU A 467 5.78 5.87 6.19
C GLU A 467 6.44 6.17 4.83
N LYS A 468 7.71 5.76 4.63
CA LYS A 468 8.47 6.09 3.42
C LYS A 468 8.92 4.85 2.67
N GLN A 469 8.75 4.84 1.35
CA GLN A 469 9.41 3.89 0.48
C GLN A 469 10.92 4.21 0.43
N HIS A 470 11.76 3.33 0.98
CA HIS A 470 13.20 3.49 0.95
C HIS A 470 13.76 3.12 -0.41
N LEU A 471 14.60 3.98 -0.97
CA LEU A 471 15.26 3.77 -2.26
C LEU A 471 16.72 3.31 -2.07
N GLY A 472 17.17 2.42 -2.95
CA GLY A 472 18.56 1.97 -3.00
C GLY A 472 19.52 3.03 -3.54
N VAL A 473 20.79 2.68 -3.62
CA VAL A 473 21.88 3.60 -3.96
C VAL A 473 22.55 3.30 -5.31
N LEU A 474 22.11 2.23 -6.01
CA LEU A 474 22.68 1.86 -7.32
C LEU A 474 21.99 2.59 -8.47
N ILE A 475 20.66 2.54 -8.51
CA ILE A 475 19.83 3.20 -9.53
C ILE A 475 18.65 3.97 -8.93
N GLY A 476 18.54 4.03 -7.60
CA GLY A 476 17.40 4.62 -6.91
C GLY A 476 16.14 3.75 -6.96
N ALA A 477 16.29 2.45 -7.20
CA ALA A 477 15.15 1.53 -7.20
C ALA A 477 14.66 1.23 -5.78
N PRO A 478 13.38 0.81 -5.61
CA PRO A 478 12.83 0.46 -4.31
C PRO A 478 13.65 -0.63 -3.60
N LEU A 479 13.91 -0.43 -2.30
CA LEU A 479 14.60 -1.39 -1.45
C LEU A 479 13.67 -2.56 -1.11
N THR A 480 14.21 -3.78 -1.07
CA THR A 480 13.46 -5.00 -0.70
C THR A 480 14.35 -6.02 0.02
N ASP A 481 13.73 -6.95 0.71
CA ASP A 481 14.39 -8.06 1.42
C ASP A 481 15.41 -7.58 2.45
N VAL A 482 15.06 -6.49 3.16
CA VAL A 482 15.88 -5.89 4.20
C VAL A 482 15.07 -5.70 5.47
N LYS A 483 15.64 -6.12 6.60
CA LYS A 483 15.12 -5.80 7.92
C LYS A 483 15.89 -4.60 8.47
N ILE A 484 15.17 -3.56 8.88
CA ILE A 484 15.71 -2.36 9.51
C ILE A 484 15.35 -2.40 11.00
N THR A 485 16.36 -2.51 11.85
CA THR A 485 16.17 -2.60 13.30
C THR A 485 16.76 -1.36 13.96
N LEU A 486 15.96 -0.60 14.71
CA LEU A 486 16.47 0.49 15.55
C LEU A 486 17.28 -0.11 16.70
N ILE A 487 18.57 0.22 16.80
CA ILE A 487 19.50 -0.33 17.81
C ILE A 487 19.90 0.69 18.87
N ALA A 488 20.00 1.97 18.51
CA ALA A 488 20.31 3.05 19.44
C ALA A 488 19.75 4.38 18.90
N GLY A 489 19.64 5.36 19.78
CA GLY A 489 19.28 6.72 19.42
C GLY A 489 19.41 7.65 20.60
N ARG A 490 19.41 8.95 20.33
CA ARG A 490 19.52 9.98 21.38
C ARG A 490 18.59 11.15 21.07
N ALA A 491 17.86 11.58 22.10
CA ALA A 491 17.04 12.79 22.11
C ALA A 491 17.62 13.80 23.10
N HIS A 492 17.38 15.08 22.86
CA HIS A 492 17.69 16.13 23.82
C HIS A 492 16.42 16.70 24.43
N LEU A 493 16.32 16.76 25.75
CA LEU A 493 15.11 17.13 26.50
C LEU A 493 14.47 18.48 26.11
N LYS A 494 15.24 19.40 25.52
CA LYS A 494 14.79 20.75 25.18
C LYS A 494 14.83 21.09 23.69
N HIS A 495 15.49 20.24 22.90
CA HIS A 495 15.80 20.53 21.49
C HIS A 495 15.41 19.42 20.54
N THR A 496 14.69 18.39 21.00
CA THR A 496 14.21 17.34 20.12
C THR A 496 12.72 17.48 19.85
N GLU A 497 12.36 17.54 18.59
CA GLU A 497 11.01 17.53 18.09
C GLU A 497 10.76 16.29 17.20
N GLY A 498 9.50 15.98 16.91
CA GLY A 498 9.16 14.77 16.13
C GLY A 498 9.79 14.79 14.72
N GLY A 499 9.84 15.96 14.08
CA GLY A 499 10.46 16.15 12.77
C GLY A 499 11.96 15.86 12.72
N ASP A 500 12.66 16.04 13.84
CA ASP A 500 14.11 15.78 13.92
C ASP A 500 14.40 14.29 13.80
N PHE A 501 13.58 13.47 14.46
CA PHE A 501 13.69 12.01 14.33
C PHE A 501 13.35 11.52 12.91
N ARG A 502 12.40 12.17 12.21
CA ARG A 502 12.15 11.87 10.79
C ARG A 502 13.41 12.09 9.96
N GLN A 503 14.04 13.26 10.11
CA GLN A 503 15.26 13.61 9.39
C GLN A 503 16.44 12.69 9.74
N ALA A 504 16.64 12.40 11.04
CA ALA A 504 17.71 11.50 11.49
C ALA A 504 17.46 10.06 10.99
N THR A 505 16.22 9.56 11.03
CA THR A 505 15.85 8.21 10.58
C THR A 505 16.12 8.01 9.11
N TYR A 506 15.69 8.94 8.25
CA TYR A 506 15.91 8.83 6.81
C TYR A 506 17.40 8.88 6.46
N ARG A 507 18.18 9.74 7.13
CA ARG A 507 19.64 9.80 6.98
C ARG A 507 20.33 8.53 7.48
N ALA A 508 19.85 7.95 8.59
CA ALA A 508 20.40 6.69 9.10
C ALA A 508 20.25 5.55 8.09
N VAL A 509 19.06 5.38 7.53
CA VAL A 509 18.83 4.36 6.51
C VAL A 509 19.69 4.64 5.27
N ARG A 510 19.69 5.86 4.76
CA ARG A 510 20.41 6.22 3.55
C ARG A 510 21.93 6.11 3.72
N GLN A 511 22.47 6.57 4.85
CA GLN A 511 23.88 6.44 5.19
C GLN A 511 24.30 4.97 5.29
N GLY A 512 23.47 4.13 5.94
CA GLY A 512 23.72 2.70 6.04
C GLY A 512 23.74 2.01 4.67
N LEU A 513 22.86 2.40 3.74
CA LEU A 513 22.84 1.90 2.36
C LEU A 513 24.08 2.34 1.57
N MET A 514 24.55 3.58 1.78
CA MET A 514 25.81 4.06 1.15
C MET A 514 27.04 3.28 1.61
N MET A 515 27.04 2.80 2.85
CA MET A 515 28.13 1.99 3.43
C MET A 515 28.00 0.50 3.08
N ALA A 516 26.77 0.03 2.80
CA ALA A 516 26.47 -1.38 2.54
C ALA A 516 26.89 -1.79 1.13
N LYS A 517 27.15 -3.09 0.97
CA LYS A 517 27.28 -3.68 -0.36
C LYS A 517 25.91 -3.96 -0.94
N SER A 518 25.44 -3.05 -1.79
CA SER A 518 24.15 -3.15 -2.46
C SER A 518 24.17 -4.10 -3.65
N GLN A 519 23.02 -4.72 -3.94
CA GLN A 519 22.80 -5.61 -5.08
C GLN A 519 21.55 -5.21 -5.83
N LEU A 520 21.66 -5.08 -7.15
CA LEU A 520 20.54 -4.84 -8.04
C LEU A 520 19.78 -6.15 -8.27
N LEU A 521 18.46 -6.09 -8.21
CA LEU A 521 17.55 -7.20 -8.46
C LEU A 521 16.69 -6.88 -9.68
N GLU A 522 16.49 -7.89 -10.52
CA GLU A 522 15.56 -7.83 -11.64
C GLU A 522 14.42 -8.83 -11.46
N PRO A 523 13.22 -8.52 -11.97
CA PRO A 523 12.11 -9.45 -11.95
C PRO A 523 12.34 -10.62 -12.90
N TRP A 524 11.86 -11.81 -12.52
CA TRP A 524 11.95 -13.04 -13.28
C TRP A 524 10.57 -13.62 -13.57
N TYR A 525 10.45 -14.33 -14.70
CA TYR A 525 9.32 -15.19 -15.02
C TYR A 525 9.64 -16.66 -14.78
N ALA A 526 8.72 -17.39 -14.20
CA ALA A 526 8.58 -18.81 -14.42
C ALA A 526 7.88 -18.99 -15.77
N PHE A 527 8.47 -19.76 -16.67
CA PHE A 527 7.90 -19.98 -18.00
C PHE A 527 7.53 -21.44 -18.21
N ARG A 528 6.50 -21.66 -19.05
CA ARG A 528 6.16 -22.94 -19.65
C ARG A 528 6.02 -22.75 -21.15
N LEU A 529 6.94 -23.35 -21.89
CA LEU A 529 7.04 -23.24 -23.34
C LEU A 529 6.70 -24.60 -23.97
N GLU A 530 5.63 -24.64 -24.74
CA GLU A 530 5.20 -25.79 -25.53
C GLU A 530 5.57 -25.54 -27.01
N VAL A 531 6.39 -26.40 -27.58
CA VAL A 531 6.84 -26.24 -28.96
C VAL A 531 6.83 -27.60 -29.69
N PRO A 532 6.71 -27.64 -31.02
CA PRO A 532 6.95 -28.85 -31.78
C PRO A 532 8.36 -29.41 -31.48
N VAL A 533 8.49 -30.74 -31.39
CA VAL A 533 9.76 -31.40 -31.07
C VAL A 533 10.90 -30.93 -31.97
N GLU A 534 10.62 -30.66 -33.25
CA GLU A 534 11.55 -30.10 -34.20
C GLU A 534 12.11 -28.71 -33.83
N SER A 535 11.41 -27.96 -33.03
CA SER A 535 11.75 -26.61 -32.57
C SER A 535 12.42 -26.58 -31.18
N LEU A 536 12.48 -27.72 -30.49
CA LEU A 536 12.97 -27.81 -29.10
C LEU A 536 14.41 -27.32 -28.96
N GLY A 537 15.31 -27.74 -29.86
CA GLY A 537 16.72 -27.32 -29.79
C GLY A 537 16.91 -25.81 -29.92
N ARG A 538 16.10 -25.17 -30.77
CA ARG A 538 16.07 -23.70 -30.86
C ARG A 538 15.58 -23.08 -29.59
N ALA A 539 14.45 -23.53 -29.06
CA ALA A 539 13.87 -23.04 -27.81
C ALA A 539 14.88 -23.11 -26.64
N MET A 540 15.58 -24.23 -26.47
CA MET A 540 16.62 -24.39 -25.44
C MET A 540 17.78 -23.40 -25.65
N THR A 541 18.24 -23.19 -26.89
CA THR A 541 19.29 -22.23 -27.20
C THR A 541 18.86 -20.80 -26.94
N ASP A 542 17.60 -20.45 -27.29
CA ASP A 542 17.06 -19.11 -27.06
C ASP A 542 16.96 -18.80 -25.57
N ILE A 543 16.45 -19.75 -24.75
CA ILE A 543 16.39 -19.60 -23.28
C ILE A 543 17.80 -19.41 -22.67
N GLN A 544 18.79 -20.19 -23.11
CA GLN A 544 20.17 -20.02 -22.63
C GLN A 544 20.75 -18.66 -23.02
N ARG A 545 20.51 -18.19 -24.25
CA ARG A 545 20.91 -16.84 -24.68
C ARG A 545 20.29 -15.73 -23.87
N MET A 546 19.08 -15.96 -23.36
CA MET A 546 18.35 -15.05 -22.49
C MET A 546 18.76 -15.16 -21.01
N GLU A 547 19.86 -15.86 -20.70
CA GLU A 547 20.34 -16.13 -19.33
C GLU A 547 19.30 -16.85 -18.45
N GLY A 548 18.35 -17.56 -19.09
CA GLY A 548 17.36 -18.37 -18.41
C GLY A 548 17.89 -19.77 -18.04
N SER A 549 17.20 -20.42 -17.15
CA SER A 549 17.38 -21.82 -16.75
C SER A 549 16.15 -22.62 -17.08
N PHE A 550 16.31 -23.92 -17.42
CA PHE A 550 15.20 -24.79 -17.70
C PHE A 550 15.44 -26.19 -17.15
N ASP A 551 14.34 -26.85 -16.85
CA ASP A 551 14.29 -28.24 -16.41
C ASP A 551 14.42 -29.20 -17.63
N PRO A 552 14.74 -30.48 -17.42
CA PRO A 552 14.74 -31.43 -18.51
C PRO A 552 13.42 -31.44 -19.28
N PRO A 553 13.45 -31.32 -20.63
CA PRO A 553 12.23 -31.23 -21.41
C PRO A 553 11.37 -32.49 -21.35
N GLU A 554 10.07 -32.30 -21.17
CA GLU A 554 9.08 -33.35 -21.30
C GLU A 554 8.71 -33.50 -22.79
N SER A 555 9.14 -34.58 -23.44
CA SER A 555 8.88 -34.81 -24.87
C SER A 555 7.73 -35.78 -25.07
N GLY A 556 6.67 -35.33 -25.73
CA GLY A 556 5.62 -36.14 -26.32
C GLY A 556 5.98 -36.58 -27.76
N GLU A 557 5.05 -37.22 -28.51
CA GLU A 557 5.28 -37.64 -29.90
C GLU A 557 5.40 -36.45 -30.88
N GLU A 558 4.60 -35.40 -30.71
CA GLU A 558 4.57 -34.22 -31.62
C GLU A 558 5.04 -32.95 -30.97
N THR A 559 4.86 -32.80 -29.66
CA THR A 559 5.16 -31.57 -28.89
C THR A 559 6.11 -31.86 -27.73
N ALA A 560 6.99 -30.93 -27.43
CA ALA A 560 7.83 -30.91 -26.25
C ALA A 560 7.48 -29.73 -25.36
N VAL A 561 7.56 -29.94 -24.05
CA VAL A 561 7.32 -28.92 -23.02
C VAL A 561 8.64 -28.61 -22.32
N LEU A 562 8.98 -27.33 -22.27
CA LEU A 562 10.13 -26.80 -21.55
C LEU A 562 9.65 -25.87 -20.45
N THR A 563 9.98 -26.18 -19.19
CA THR A 563 9.69 -25.34 -18.02
C THR A 563 10.99 -24.77 -17.46
N GLY A 564 10.91 -23.62 -16.82
CA GLY A 564 12.07 -22.99 -16.23
C GLY A 564 11.85 -21.54 -15.84
N PHE A 565 12.95 -20.81 -15.69
CA PHE A 565 12.95 -19.42 -15.26
C PHE A 565 13.83 -18.57 -16.19
N ALA A 566 13.41 -17.33 -16.44
CA ALA A 566 14.20 -16.38 -17.21
C ALA A 566 13.91 -14.93 -16.82
N PRO A 567 14.86 -13.99 -17.03
CA PRO A 567 14.67 -12.57 -16.74
C PRO A 567 13.53 -11.97 -17.56
N VAL A 568 12.71 -11.14 -16.93
CA VAL A 568 11.61 -10.41 -17.60
C VAL A 568 12.13 -9.58 -18.77
N ALA A 569 13.28 -8.92 -18.59
CA ALA A 569 13.91 -8.07 -19.60
C ALA A 569 14.19 -8.82 -20.92
N ALA A 570 14.61 -10.07 -20.84
CA ALA A 570 14.96 -10.89 -22.01
C ALA A 570 13.73 -11.59 -22.62
N MET A 571 12.71 -11.92 -21.81
CA MET A 571 11.55 -12.68 -22.26
C MET A 571 10.44 -11.82 -22.88
N ARG A 572 10.51 -10.51 -22.79
CA ARG A 572 9.45 -9.58 -23.19
C ARG A 572 8.98 -9.74 -24.63
N SER A 573 9.89 -9.85 -25.58
CA SER A 573 9.56 -10.02 -27.01
C SER A 573 9.46 -11.48 -27.45
N TYR A 574 9.85 -12.42 -26.60
CA TYR A 574 9.98 -13.82 -26.94
C TYR A 574 8.65 -14.53 -27.30
N PRO A 575 7.46 -14.18 -26.72
CA PRO A 575 6.18 -14.73 -27.17
C PRO A 575 5.95 -14.56 -28.67
N MET A 576 6.28 -13.39 -29.25
CA MET A 576 6.15 -13.12 -30.67
C MET A 576 7.12 -13.97 -31.50
N GLU A 577 8.35 -14.15 -31.01
CA GLU A 577 9.35 -15.01 -31.66
C GLU A 577 8.91 -16.48 -31.66
N VAL A 578 8.37 -16.98 -30.54
CA VAL A 578 7.83 -18.34 -30.44
C VAL A 578 6.75 -18.59 -31.49
N VAL A 579 5.76 -17.70 -31.60
CA VAL A 579 4.70 -17.80 -32.60
C VAL A 579 5.30 -17.83 -34.02
N SER A 580 6.29 -16.97 -34.28
CA SER A 580 6.93 -16.87 -35.58
C SER A 580 7.64 -18.17 -35.99
N TYR A 581 8.59 -18.68 -35.19
CA TYR A 581 9.39 -19.83 -35.59
C TYR A 581 8.64 -21.18 -35.49
N THR A 582 7.61 -21.25 -34.65
CA THR A 582 6.75 -22.43 -34.58
C THR A 582 5.57 -22.40 -35.55
N ARG A 583 5.44 -21.31 -36.34
CA ARG A 583 4.30 -21.05 -37.25
C ARG A 583 2.94 -21.12 -36.54
N GLY A 584 2.88 -20.54 -35.34
CA GLY A 584 1.67 -20.48 -34.51
C GLY A 584 1.34 -21.77 -33.74
N ARG A 585 2.19 -22.81 -33.80
CA ARG A 585 1.99 -24.07 -33.06
C ARG A 585 2.61 -24.03 -31.66
N GLY A 586 3.49 -23.07 -31.35
CA GLY A 586 4.10 -22.91 -30.05
C GLY A 586 3.23 -22.08 -29.10
N ARG A 587 3.25 -22.40 -27.83
CA ARG A 587 2.58 -21.67 -26.74
C ARG A 587 3.55 -21.37 -25.63
N LEU A 588 3.67 -20.11 -25.26
CA LEU A 588 4.50 -19.64 -24.15
C LEU A 588 3.60 -19.03 -23.06
N THR A 589 3.71 -19.57 -21.85
CA THR A 589 3.04 -19.03 -20.67
C THR A 589 4.10 -18.48 -19.73
N LEU A 590 3.94 -17.22 -19.31
CA LEU A 590 4.84 -16.51 -18.40
C LEU A 590 4.11 -16.21 -17.11
N THR A 591 4.77 -16.43 -15.98
CA THR A 591 4.23 -16.15 -14.64
C THR A 591 5.30 -15.46 -13.82
N PRO A 592 5.04 -14.27 -13.21
CA PRO A 592 6.02 -13.62 -12.36
C PRO A 592 6.48 -14.53 -11.21
N ASP A 593 7.80 -14.60 -10.99
CA ASP A 593 8.42 -15.45 -9.96
C ASP A 593 9.36 -14.67 -9.03
N GLY A 594 9.00 -13.43 -8.71
CA GLY A 594 9.75 -12.55 -7.82
C GLY A 594 11.00 -11.96 -8.48
N CYS A 595 11.93 -11.49 -7.64
CA CYS A 595 13.15 -10.82 -8.09
C CYS A 595 14.39 -11.64 -7.75
N ARG A 596 15.36 -11.66 -8.68
CA ARG A 596 16.68 -12.33 -8.53
C ARG A 596 17.80 -11.36 -8.83
N PRO A 597 19.07 -11.65 -8.49
CA PRO A 597 20.20 -10.81 -8.86
C PRO A 597 20.22 -10.50 -10.35
N CYS A 598 20.37 -9.22 -10.69
CA CYS A 598 20.37 -8.76 -12.07
C CYS A 598 21.59 -9.31 -12.83
N HIS A 599 21.35 -9.99 -13.95
CA HIS A 599 22.40 -10.65 -14.74
C HIS A 599 23.37 -9.65 -15.40
N ASN A 600 22.87 -8.47 -15.79
CA ASN A 600 23.65 -7.42 -16.45
C ASN A 600 23.69 -6.11 -15.62
N ALA A 601 23.75 -6.24 -14.28
CA ALA A 601 23.66 -5.12 -13.34
C ALA A 601 24.57 -3.93 -13.68
N ALA A 602 25.82 -4.18 -14.11
CA ALA A 602 26.76 -3.12 -14.44
C ALA A 602 26.24 -2.23 -15.59
N GLN A 603 25.66 -2.83 -16.64
CA GLN A 603 25.10 -2.09 -17.78
C GLN A 603 23.86 -1.27 -17.37
N VAL A 604 23.00 -1.85 -16.54
CA VAL A 604 21.78 -1.17 -16.05
C VAL A 604 22.15 0.02 -15.17
N ILE A 605 23.13 -0.13 -14.27
CA ILE A 605 23.61 0.94 -13.38
C ILE A 605 24.24 2.08 -14.20
N GLU A 606 25.07 1.74 -15.18
CA GLU A 606 25.69 2.73 -16.08
C GLU A 606 24.63 3.49 -16.91
N ALA A 607 23.64 2.77 -17.44
CA ALA A 607 22.57 3.37 -18.23
C ALA A 607 21.66 4.27 -17.39
N ALA A 608 21.39 3.90 -16.12
CA ALA A 608 20.59 4.71 -15.20
C ALA A 608 21.29 6.01 -14.81
N GLY A 609 22.63 6.00 -14.72
CA GLY A 609 23.44 7.19 -14.40
C GLY A 609 23.09 7.86 -13.06
N TYR A 610 22.43 7.13 -12.14
CA TYR A 610 21.98 7.63 -10.85
C TYR A 610 23.17 7.94 -9.93
N LYS A 611 23.12 9.09 -9.28
CA LYS A 611 24.15 9.54 -8.34
C LYS A 611 23.53 9.74 -6.95
N PRO A 612 23.67 8.78 -6.03
CA PRO A 612 23.01 8.83 -4.72
C PRO A 612 23.46 10.02 -3.85
N GLU A 613 24.65 10.57 -4.08
CA GLU A 613 25.17 11.74 -3.37
C GLU A 613 24.48 13.06 -3.80
N HIS A 614 23.86 13.07 -4.98
CA HIS A 614 23.16 14.26 -5.52
C HIS A 614 21.64 14.18 -5.33
N ASP A 615 21.14 13.14 -4.69
CA ASP A 615 19.72 12.96 -4.41
C ASP A 615 19.32 13.79 -3.17
N LEU A 616 18.79 15.00 -3.43
CA LEU A 616 18.41 15.95 -2.38
C LEU A 616 17.17 15.51 -1.59
N GLU A 617 16.32 14.65 -2.18
CA GLU A 617 15.14 14.12 -1.50
C GLU A 617 15.50 12.99 -0.52
N ASN A 618 16.64 12.31 -0.77
CA ASN A 618 17.14 11.22 0.05
C ASN A 618 18.59 11.47 0.50
N PRO A 619 18.85 12.52 1.31
CA PRO A 619 20.20 12.89 1.70
C PRO A 619 20.83 11.82 2.60
N ALA A 620 22.06 11.43 2.29
CA ALA A 620 22.86 10.51 3.09
C ALA A 620 23.71 11.23 4.15
N ASP A 621 24.02 12.49 3.92
CA ASP A 621 24.83 13.32 4.79
C ASP A 621 24.06 13.71 6.06
N SER A 622 24.76 13.84 7.17
CA SER A 622 24.19 14.26 8.46
C SER A 622 24.49 15.70 8.77
N VAL A 623 23.68 16.32 9.62
CA VAL A 623 23.83 17.71 10.06
C VAL A 623 24.23 17.72 11.52
N PHE A 624 25.39 18.31 11.82
CA PHE A 624 25.91 18.49 13.16
C PHE A 624 25.99 19.96 13.51
N CYS A 625 26.09 20.29 14.80
CA CYS A 625 26.21 21.67 15.27
C CYS A 625 27.52 21.86 16.06
N ALA A 626 28.31 22.87 15.69
CA ALA A 626 29.46 23.31 16.45
C ALA A 626 29.46 24.81 16.58
N HIS A 627 29.71 25.30 17.79
CA HIS A 627 29.77 26.75 18.09
C HIS A 627 28.51 27.54 17.69
N GLY A 628 27.34 26.86 17.72
CA GLY A 628 26.06 27.51 17.35
C GLY A 628 25.80 27.61 15.85
N ALA A 629 26.56 26.92 15.00
CA ALA A 629 26.36 26.86 13.56
C ALA A 629 26.21 25.39 13.12
N GLY A 630 25.16 25.10 12.34
CA GLY A 630 25.00 23.79 11.73
C GLY A 630 26.00 23.60 10.58
N PHE A 631 26.57 22.41 10.46
CA PHE A 631 27.44 22.04 9.34
C PHE A 631 27.12 20.62 8.86
N VAL A 632 27.30 20.38 7.56
CA VAL A 632 27.03 19.08 6.95
C VAL A 632 28.25 18.21 7.06
N VAL A 633 28.07 16.97 7.51
CA VAL A 633 29.09 15.91 7.55
C VAL A 633 28.74 14.88 6.48
N PRO A 634 29.66 14.63 5.50
CA PRO A 634 29.46 13.62 4.49
C PRO A 634 29.23 12.22 5.07
N TRP A 635 28.43 11.42 4.36
CA TRP A 635 27.98 10.09 4.81
C TRP A 635 29.11 9.14 5.23
N ASP A 636 30.26 9.21 4.61
CA ASP A 636 31.47 8.40 4.91
C ASP A 636 32.16 8.81 6.22
N GLN A 637 31.87 10.02 6.73
CA GLN A 637 32.49 10.59 7.92
C GLN A 637 31.54 10.63 9.14
N VAL A 638 30.25 10.36 8.95
CA VAL A 638 29.22 10.45 10.02
C VAL A 638 29.62 9.64 11.26
N ARG A 639 30.16 8.42 11.08
CA ARG A 639 30.59 7.55 12.19
C ARG A 639 31.69 8.16 13.08
N SER A 640 32.55 9.04 12.55
CA SER A 640 33.59 9.71 13.33
C SER A 640 33.06 10.88 14.15
N HIS A 641 31.84 11.34 13.88
CA HIS A 641 31.19 12.48 14.53
C HIS A 641 29.98 12.07 15.40
N MET A 642 29.52 10.82 15.33
CA MET A 642 28.36 10.34 16.10
C MET A 642 28.55 10.51 17.60
N HIS A 643 27.47 10.80 18.32
CA HIS A 643 27.47 11.06 19.76
C HIS A 643 27.10 9.81 20.58
N VAL A 644 26.52 8.78 19.95
CA VAL A 644 26.10 7.52 20.59
C VAL A 644 26.92 6.37 20.04
N ASP A 645 27.40 5.50 20.93
CA ASP A 645 28.04 4.24 20.55
C ASP A 645 26.98 3.10 20.64
N SER A 646 26.55 2.57 19.53
CA SER A 646 25.58 1.47 19.46
C SER A 646 26.18 0.12 19.87
N GLY A 647 27.52 0.01 19.97
CA GLY A 647 28.24 -1.24 20.20
C GLY A 647 28.37 -2.12 18.92
N TRP A 648 27.94 -1.66 17.75
CA TRP A 648 28.09 -2.37 16.49
C TRP A 648 29.56 -2.69 16.14
N GLY A 649 29.83 -3.94 15.72
CA GLY A 649 31.19 -4.37 15.34
C GLY A 649 32.13 -4.69 16.52
N LYS A 650 31.70 -4.50 17.77
CA LYS A 650 32.41 -4.96 18.92
C LYS A 650 32.05 -6.42 19.19
N ALA A 651 33.04 -7.32 19.21
CA ALA A 651 32.82 -8.72 19.57
C ALA A 651 32.09 -8.81 20.92
N ALA A 652 31.01 -9.60 20.95
CA ALA A 652 30.26 -9.85 22.17
C ALA A 652 31.22 -10.29 23.28
N ARG A 653 31.43 -9.46 24.31
CA ARG A 653 32.08 -9.93 25.53
C ARG A 653 31.18 -11.01 26.13
N PRO A 654 31.75 -12.16 26.55
CA PRO A 654 30.97 -13.15 27.27
C PRO A 654 30.40 -12.47 28.54
N GLU A 655 29.12 -12.67 28.79
CA GLU A 655 28.44 -12.15 29.97
C GLU A 655 29.21 -12.57 31.21
N PRO A 656 29.63 -11.63 32.08
CA PRO A 656 30.10 -12.00 33.38
C PRO A 656 28.89 -12.39 34.24
N GLU A 657 28.97 -13.57 34.86
CA GLU A 657 28.01 -14.06 35.84
C GLU A 657 27.64 -12.96 36.87
N ALA A 658 26.36 -12.90 37.16
CA ALA A 658 25.75 -11.93 38.04
C ALA A 658 26.48 -11.75 39.35
N GLN A 659 27.15 -10.62 39.53
CA GLN A 659 27.50 -10.09 40.83
C GLN A 659 26.81 -8.73 41.02
N THR A 660 25.88 -8.73 41.97
CA THR A 660 25.16 -7.56 42.49
C THR A 660 26.11 -6.44 42.93
N VAL A 661 26.06 -5.28 42.28
CA VAL A 661 26.67 -4.05 42.83
C VAL A 661 25.76 -2.83 42.56
N PRO A 662 25.30 -2.15 43.60
CA PRO A 662 24.41 -0.97 43.52
C PRO A 662 25.15 0.37 43.41
N GLN A 663 26.34 0.46 42.82
CA GLN A 663 27.13 1.71 42.83
C GLN A 663 27.19 2.49 41.51
N HIS A 664 26.79 1.90 40.34
CA HIS A 664 26.95 2.60 39.09
C HIS A 664 25.87 3.66 38.74
N ARG A 665 24.67 3.61 39.41
CA ARG A 665 23.60 4.59 39.17
C ARG A 665 23.96 6.02 39.64
N ALA A 666 24.77 6.17 40.66
CA ALA A 666 25.14 7.47 41.23
C ALA A 666 26.23 8.19 40.41
N MET A 667 27.11 7.43 39.70
CA MET A 667 28.20 8.04 38.91
C MET A 667 27.69 8.52 37.51
N ALA A 668 26.77 7.80 36.85
CA ALA A 668 26.16 8.24 35.58
C ALA A 668 25.34 9.53 35.76
N TYR A 669 24.64 9.67 36.90
CA TYR A 669 23.86 10.87 37.21
C TYR A 669 24.74 12.11 37.54
N ARG A 670 25.93 11.90 38.07
CA ARG A 670 26.87 12.99 38.34
C ARG A 670 27.60 13.48 37.10
N ALA A 671 27.89 12.60 36.14
CA ALA A 671 28.54 13.00 34.91
C ALA A 671 27.60 13.90 34.05
N THR A 672 26.33 13.57 33.91
CA THR A 672 25.36 14.41 33.22
C THR A 672 25.09 15.76 33.86
N LEU A 673 25.16 15.86 35.18
CA LEU A 673 25.02 17.14 35.89
C LEU A 673 26.25 18.04 35.76
N GLU A 674 27.44 17.45 35.65
CA GLU A 674 28.70 18.18 35.41
C GLU A 674 28.79 18.71 33.98
N GLU A 675 28.34 17.91 33.00
CA GLU A 675 28.22 18.33 31.58
C GLU A 675 27.16 19.43 31.38
N ASP A 676 26.01 19.34 32.05
CA ASP A 676 24.99 20.37 32.04
C ASP A 676 25.49 21.68 32.70
N ALA A 677 26.27 21.56 33.75
CA ALA A 677 26.89 22.73 34.42
C ALA A 677 27.98 23.38 33.54
N GLU A 678 28.69 22.59 32.72
CA GLU A 678 29.71 23.11 31.80
C GLU A 678 29.09 23.76 30.58
N LEU A 679 28.00 23.19 30.06
CA LEU A 679 27.18 23.79 29.03
C LEU A 679 26.52 25.11 29.48
N LEU A 680 26.05 25.17 30.73
CA LEU A 680 25.48 26.38 31.31
C LEU A 680 26.53 27.48 31.42
N LYS A 681 27.79 27.14 31.83
CA LYS A 681 28.91 28.09 31.88
C LYS A 681 29.30 28.58 30.47
N ILE A 682 29.28 27.75 29.47
CA ILE A 682 29.53 28.13 28.08
C ILE A 682 28.45 29.09 27.60
N PHE A 683 27.18 28.79 27.91
CA PHE A 683 26.03 29.62 27.56
C PHE A 683 26.08 31.00 28.22
N GLU A 684 26.36 31.07 29.55
CA GLU A 684 26.51 32.31 30.28
C GLU A 684 27.68 33.16 29.81
N ARG A 685 28.78 32.53 29.35
CA ARG A 685 29.96 33.22 28.79
C ARG A 685 29.68 33.81 27.42
N THR A 686 28.71 33.22 26.65
CA THR A 686 28.39 33.63 25.28
C THR A 686 27.24 34.66 25.21
N TYR A 687 26.24 34.51 26.12
CA TYR A 687 24.99 35.29 26.08
C TYR A 687 24.67 36.12 27.34
N GLY A 688 25.56 36.04 28.37
CA GLY A 688 25.39 36.76 29.63
C GLY A 688 24.59 36.01 30.70
N PRO A 689 24.55 36.46 31.95
CA PRO A 689 23.98 35.72 33.07
C PRO A 689 22.45 35.60 32.96
N ILE A 690 21.98 34.35 33.10
CA ILE A 690 20.54 34.00 33.06
C ILE A 690 19.86 34.45 34.35
N LYS A 691 18.97 35.43 34.29
CA LYS A 691 18.13 35.85 35.43
C LYS A 691 16.94 34.88 35.60
N ARG A 692 17.17 33.68 36.10
CA ARG A 692 16.10 32.77 36.51
C ARG A 692 16.35 32.21 37.91
N ASP A 693 15.26 32.15 38.70
CA ASP A 693 15.28 31.59 40.05
C ASP A 693 15.50 30.06 39.97
N PRO A 694 16.67 29.52 40.40
CA PRO A 694 16.98 28.10 40.30
C PRO A 694 16.10 27.20 41.17
N LEU A 695 15.30 27.75 42.08
CA LEU A 695 14.43 27.02 43.00
C LEU A 695 12.98 26.86 42.51
N ALA A 696 12.61 27.45 41.40
CA ALA A 696 11.25 27.33 40.90
C ALA A 696 10.89 25.91 40.38
N ALA A 697 11.89 25.12 39.99
CA ALA A 697 11.73 23.75 39.51
C ALA A 697 11.49 22.70 40.61
N PHE A 698 11.80 23.03 41.88
CA PHE A 698 11.72 22.11 43.02
C PHE A 698 10.52 22.32 43.95
N ARG A 699 9.56 23.16 43.60
CA ARG A 699 8.30 23.25 44.38
C ARG A 699 7.40 22.07 43.99
N PRO A 700 6.93 21.27 44.99
CA PRO A 700 6.01 20.17 44.70
C PRO A 700 4.72 20.71 44.10
N THR A 701 4.43 20.28 42.89
CA THR A 701 3.16 20.56 42.21
C THR A 701 2.06 19.84 42.99
N GLN A 702 1.19 20.59 43.67
CA GLN A 702 -0.04 20.05 44.19
C GLN A 702 -0.83 19.39 43.02
N LYS A 703 -1.27 18.14 43.21
CA LYS A 703 -2.19 17.46 42.30
C LYS A 703 -3.41 18.35 42.13
N ARG A 704 -3.55 18.96 40.98
CA ARG A 704 -4.82 19.60 40.59
C ARG A 704 -5.81 18.49 40.30
N GLU A 705 -6.88 18.45 41.07
CA GLU A 705 -8.13 17.75 40.76
C GLU A 705 -8.61 18.25 39.40
N ARG A 706 -9.04 17.31 38.53
CA ARG A 706 -9.66 17.68 37.25
C ARG A 706 -10.93 18.47 37.53
N PRO A 707 -11.10 19.70 37.05
CA PRO A 707 -12.36 20.39 37.17
C PRO A 707 -13.40 19.72 36.28
N ASP A 708 -14.60 19.57 36.79
CA ASP A 708 -15.78 19.17 36.03
C ASP A 708 -15.98 20.16 34.87
N PHE A 709 -16.35 19.61 33.74
CA PHE A 709 -16.50 20.33 32.48
C PHE A 709 -17.81 21.14 32.53
N ASP A 710 -17.72 22.44 32.82
CA ASP A 710 -18.88 23.35 32.76
C ASP A 710 -18.80 24.16 31.43
N ALA A 711 -19.72 23.87 30.52
CA ALA A 711 -19.75 24.42 29.16
C ALA A 711 -20.20 25.89 29.09
N GLN A 712 -20.41 26.57 30.22
CA GLN A 712 -20.97 27.93 30.27
C GLN A 712 -19.96 29.08 30.50
N GLN A 713 -18.67 28.82 30.62
CA GLN A 713 -17.64 29.88 30.77
C GLN A 713 -16.55 29.79 29.69
N TRP A 714 -16.91 30.05 28.44
CA TRP A 714 -15.93 30.34 27.40
C TRP A 714 -15.71 31.86 27.32
N GLU A 715 -14.66 32.36 27.93
CA GLU A 715 -14.11 33.66 27.60
C GLU A 715 -13.60 33.58 26.16
N ILE A 716 -14.13 34.46 25.28
CA ILE A 716 -13.65 34.63 23.90
C ILE A 716 -12.29 35.31 23.98
N LEU A 717 -11.24 34.51 23.90
CA LEU A 717 -9.86 35.03 23.85
C LEU A 717 -9.64 35.76 22.51
N PRO A 718 -8.94 36.88 22.50
CA PRO A 718 -8.65 37.63 21.26
C PRO A 718 -7.83 36.74 20.30
N GLU A 719 -8.31 36.65 19.06
CA GLU A 719 -7.69 35.85 18.00
C GLU A 719 -6.69 36.73 17.22
N TYR A 720 -5.47 36.17 16.99
CA TYR A 720 -4.43 36.75 16.18
C TYR A 720 -4.25 35.92 14.91
N LEU A 721 -4.20 36.60 13.75
CA LEU A 721 -3.93 35.99 12.46
C LEU A 721 -2.64 36.61 11.87
N LEU A 722 -1.60 35.78 11.77
CA LEU A 722 -0.34 36.12 11.11
C LEU A 722 -0.38 35.59 9.67
N VAL A 723 0.01 36.44 8.71
CA VAL A 723 -0.05 36.10 7.28
C VAL A 723 1.31 36.34 6.65
N ASP A 724 1.92 35.33 6.06
CA ASP A 724 3.09 35.50 5.21
C ASP A 724 2.68 36.06 3.86
N GLY A 725 3.01 37.34 3.63
CA GLY A 725 2.52 38.06 2.49
C GLY A 725 3.01 37.57 1.14
N TYR A 726 4.30 37.19 1.02
CA TYR A 726 4.82 36.72 -0.26
C TYR A 726 4.38 35.26 -0.54
N ASN A 727 4.33 34.41 0.47
CA ASN A 727 3.80 33.05 0.32
C ASN A 727 2.35 33.07 -0.17
N ILE A 728 1.51 33.95 0.35
CA ILE A 728 0.12 34.12 -0.10
C ILE A 728 0.05 34.72 -1.50
N ILE A 729 0.84 35.76 -1.83
CA ILE A 729 0.86 36.38 -3.15
C ILE A 729 1.20 35.36 -4.25
N PHE A 730 2.19 34.49 -4.00
CA PHE A 730 2.60 33.48 -4.99
C PHE A 730 1.69 32.25 -5.02
N ALA A 731 0.95 31.97 -3.95
CA ALA A 731 0.02 30.85 -3.88
C ALA A 731 -1.36 31.14 -4.47
N TRP A 732 -1.77 32.41 -4.57
CA TRP A 732 -3.08 32.79 -5.13
C TRP A 732 -2.95 33.21 -6.59
N ASP A 733 -3.60 32.50 -7.52
CA ASP A 733 -3.44 32.70 -8.98
C ASP A 733 -3.62 34.16 -9.43
N GLU A 734 -4.62 34.86 -8.89
CA GLU A 734 -4.90 36.27 -9.23
C GLU A 734 -3.75 37.19 -8.79
N LEU A 735 -3.22 37.00 -7.58
CA LEU A 735 -2.13 37.84 -7.05
C LEU A 735 -0.80 37.44 -7.70
N ASN A 736 -0.58 36.21 -7.99
CA ASN A 736 0.61 35.73 -8.71
C ASN A 736 0.67 36.29 -10.14
N ALA A 737 -0.47 36.32 -10.84
CA ALA A 737 -0.53 36.98 -12.15
C ALA A 737 -0.17 38.48 -12.06
N LEU A 738 -0.71 39.19 -11.07
CA LEU A 738 -0.42 40.60 -10.86
C LEU A 738 1.04 40.83 -10.42
N ALA A 739 1.61 39.92 -9.65
CA ALA A 739 3.00 40.01 -9.19
C ALA A 739 4.03 39.89 -10.32
N LYS A 740 3.68 39.25 -11.44
CA LYS A 740 4.52 39.16 -12.65
C LYS A 740 4.67 40.52 -13.34
N ASP A 741 3.65 41.38 -13.26
CA ASP A 741 3.66 42.72 -13.84
C ASP A 741 4.20 43.76 -12.84
N SER A 742 3.73 43.72 -11.58
CA SER A 742 4.15 44.60 -10.50
C SER A 742 3.95 43.96 -9.14
N LEU A 743 5.06 43.67 -8.46
CA LEU A 743 5.03 43.11 -7.11
C LEU A 743 4.43 44.06 -6.08
N GLU A 744 4.60 45.37 -6.28
CA GLU A 744 4.02 46.44 -5.44
C GLU A 744 2.50 46.47 -5.57
N ALA A 745 1.98 46.36 -6.80
CA ALA A 745 0.54 46.26 -7.03
C ALA A 745 -0.08 45.01 -6.39
N ALA A 746 0.62 43.88 -6.45
CA ALA A 746 0.17 42.63 -5.80
C ALA A 746 0.14 42.76 -4.26
N ARG A 747 1.14 43.45 -3.65
CA ARG A 747 1.15 43.75 -2.20
C ARG A 747 -0.04 44.58 -1.80
N HIS A 748 -0.29 45.70 -2.49
CA HIS A 748 -1.43 46.61 -2.20
C HIS A 748 -2.77 45.86 -2.35
N LYS A 749 -2.91 45.05 -3.41
CA LYS A 749 -4.11 44.24 -3.61
C LYS A 749 -4.35 43.24 -2.49
N LEU A 750 -3.30 42.57 -2.00
CA LEU A 750 -3.40 41.65 -0.84
C LEU A 750 -3.79 42.42 0.43
N MET A 751 -3.17 43.57 0.69
CA MET A 751 -3.51 44.44 1.84
C MET A 751 -4.99 44.84 1.83
N ASP A 752 -5.54 45.23 0.68
CA ASP A 752 -6.97 45.61 0.54
C ASP A 752 -7.91 44.43 0.81
N ILE A 753 -7.57 43.22 0.29
CA ILE A 753 -8.33 42.00 0.51
C ILE A 753 -8.35 41.66 2.01
N LEU A 754 -7.19 41.76 2.68
CA LEU A 754 -7.06 41.40 4.10
C LEU A 754 -7.70 42.46 5.02
N CYS A 755 -7.75 43.72 4.61
CA CYS A 755 -8.54 44.77 5.33
C CYS A 755 -10.03 44.42 5.34
N ASN A 756 -10.59 44.03 4.21
CA ASN A 756 -11.99 43.60 4.12
C ASN A 756 -12.27 42.37 4.99
N TYR A 757 -11.36 41.37 4.94
CA TYR A 757 -11.45 40.17 5.75
C TYR A 757 -11.41 40.49 7.24
N GLN A 758 -10.44 41.31 7.71
CA GLN A 758 -10.31 41.70 9.11
C GLN A 758 -11.55 42.47 9.60
N GLY A 759 -12.10 43.38 8.78
CA GLY A 759 -13.30 44.15 9.12
C GLY A 759 -14.51 43.29 9.40
N TYR A 760 -14.64 42.13 8.75
CA TYR A 760 -15.69 41.16 8.96
C TYR A 760 -15.41 40.24 10.16
N GLN A 761 -14.22 39.64 10.23
CA GLN A 761 -13.85 38.64 11.25
C GLN A 761 -13.46 39.23 12.61
N LYS A 762 -13.09 40.54 12.63
CA LYS A 762 -12.68 41.30 13.84
C LYS A 762 -11.50 40.67 14.60
N CYS A 763 -10.60 39.98 13.90
CA CYS A 763 -9.36 39.42 14.44
C CYS A 763 -8.23 40.43 14.42
N ASN A 764 -7.16 40.23 15.20
CA ASN A 764 -5.93 41.02 15.10
C ASN A 764 -5.07 40.48 13.96
N LEU A 765 -5.04 41.15 12.79
CA LEU A 765 -4.33 40.66 11.62
C LEU A 765 -2.99 41.38 11.45
N ILE A 766 -1.91 40.55 11.31
CA ILE A 766 -0.54 40.98 11.10
C ILE A 766 -0.05 40.37 9.79
N LEU A 767 0.17 41.17 8.78
CA LEU A 767 0.71 40.79 7.47
C LEU A 767 2.20 41.05 7.45
N VAL A 768 3.01 40.04 7.14
CA VAL A 768 4.48 40.08 7.18
C VAL A 768 5.05 39.98 5.76
N PHE A 769 5.95 40.88 5.41
CA PHE A 769 6.70 40.86 4.16
C PHE A 769 8.20 40.82 4.41
N ASP A 770 8.91 39.92 3.71
CA ASP A 770 10.37 39.87 3.73
C ASP A 770 11.03 41.15 3.19
N ALA A 771 11.98 41.71 3.93
CA ALA A 771 12.80 42.80 3.49
C ALA A 771 13.87 42.43 2.43
N TYR A 772 14.08 41.16 2.17
CA TYR A 772 15.07 40.62 1.22
C TYR A 772 15.01 41.27 -0.18
N ARG A 773 13.88 41.90 -0.54
CA ARG A 773 13.68 42.57 -1.83
C ARG A 773 13.62 44.12 -1.76
N VAL A 774 13.97 44.72 -0.58
CA VAL A 774 14.07 46.18 -0.39
C VAL A 774 15.43 46.45 0.25
N PRO A 775 16.50 46.69 -0.53
CA PRO A 775 17.83 46.93 0.01
C PRO A 775 17.85 48.15 0.95
N GLY A 776 18.40 47.98 2.16
CA GLY A 776 18.63 49.04 3.13
C GLY A 776 17.47 49.34 4.09
N SER A 777 16.44 48.47 4.19
CA SER A 777 15.35 48.66 5.14
C SER A 777 15.76 48.31 6.57
N PRO A 778 15.58 49.23 7.54
CA PRO A 778 15.83 48.98 8.98
C PRO A 778 14.70 48.12 9.63
N GLY A 779 13.72 47.60 8.87
CA GLY A 779 12.46 47.05 9.34
C GLY A 779 11.45 48.14 9.73
N SER A 780 10.22 48.00 9.29
CA SER A 780 9.15 48.91 9.66
C SER A 780 7.87 48.15 10.02
N ILE A 781 7.12 48.69 10.96
CA ILE A 781 5.76 48.25 11.29
C ILE A 781 4.83 49.43 10.95
N GLU A 782 3.96 49.21 10.02
CA GLU A 782 3.03 50.21 9.53
C GLU A 782 1.59 49.72 9.81
N GLN A 783 0.71 50.68 10.12
CA GLN A 783 -0.71 50.35 10.20
C GLN A 783 -1.35 50.76 8.86
N TYR A 784 -1.83 49.74 8.13
CA TYR A 784 -2.58 49.93 6.89
C TYR A 784 -4.07 49.73 7.18
N HIS A 785 -4.84 50.84 7.25
CA HIS A 785 -6.24 50.84 7.68
C HIS A 785 -6.46 50.08 9.01
N ASN A 786 -7.02 48.88 8.97
CA ASN A 786 -7.37 48.08 10.14
C ASN A 786 -6.43 46.85 10.35
N ILE A 787 -5.36 46.70 9.56
CA ILE A 787 -4.36 45.66 9.69
C ILE A 787 -2.97 46.19 10.00
N HIS A 788 -2.12 45.38 10.63
CA HIS A 788 -0.70 45.70 10.83
C HIS A 788 0.11 45.06 9.72
N VAL A 789 0.99 45.86 9.06
CA VAL A 789 1.90 45.40 8.02
C VAL A 789 3.32 45.54 8.55
N VAL A 790 4.06 44.46 8.51
CA VAL A 790 5.43 44.37 8.98
C VAL A 790 6.35 44.06 7.80
N TYR A 791 7.36 44.91 7.64
CA TYR A 791 8.50 44.65 6.76
C TYR A 791 9.69 44.20 7.65
N THR A 792 10.21 42.99 7.46
CA THR A 792 11.30 42.46 8.31
C THR A 792 12.61 43.22 8.09
N LYS A 793 13.58 43.05 8.98
CA LYS A 793 14.94 43.60 8.81
C LYS A 793 15.72 42.81 7.76
N GLU A 794 16.78 43.42 7.19
CA GLU A 794 17.56 42.86 6.07
C GLU A 794 18.13 41.44 6.29
N ALA A 795 18.22 40.97 7.54
CA ALA A 795 18.71 39.64 7.90
C ALA A 795 17.63 38.75 8.56
N GLU A 796 16.37 39.19 8.58
CA GLU A 796 15.26 38.49 9.21
C GLU A 796 14.23 38.11 8.15
N THR A 797 13.91 36.80 8.02
CA THR A 797 12.86 36.35 7.11
C THR A 797 11.47 36.53 7.73
N ALA A 798 10.41 36.52 6.89
CA ALA A 798 9.03 36.55 7.38
C ALA A 798 8.77 35.37 8.33
N ASP A 799 9.28 34.19 8.00
CA ASP A 799 9.19 32.98 8.81
C ASP A 799 9.76 33.17 10.21
N MET A 800 10.98 33.73 10.33
CA MET A 800 11.63 34.01 11.62
C MET A 800 10.84 35.00 12.45
N PHE A 801 10.26 36.03 11.81
CA PHE A 801 9.44 37.03 12.50
C PHE A 801 8.12 36.42 12.98
N ILE A 802 7.45 35.61 12.15
CA ILE A 802 6.20 34.91 12.48
C ILE A 802 6.42 33.92 13.63
N GLU A 803 7.52 33.19 13.61
CA GLU A 803 7.91 32.28 14.69
C GLU A 803 8.10 33.02 16.02
N HIS A 804 8.86 34.10 15.99
CA HIS A 804 9.14 34.94 17.17
C HIS A 804 7.87 35.51 17.78
N VAL A 805 7.00 36.08 16.95
CA VAL A 805 5.73 36.70 17.37
C VAL A 805 4.76 35.61 17.88
N THR A 806 4.71 34.44 17.22
CA THR A 806 3.88 33.31 17.65
C THR A 806 4.32 32.83 19.04
N HIS A 807 5.61 32.78 19.31
CA HIS A 807 6.13 32.39 20.63
C HIS A 807 5.81 33.44 21.73
N GLU A 808 5.85 34.71 21.41
CA GLU A 808 5.54 35.77 22.38
C GLU A 808 4.05 35.88 22.67
N ILE A 809 3.20 35.82 21.64
CA ILE A 809 1.75 36.00 21.73
C ILE A 809 1.02 34.74 22.16
N GLY A 810 1.53 33.53 21.82
CA GLY A 810 0.88 32.24 22.00
C GLY A 810 0.54 31.83 23.44
N LYS A 811 1.10 32.51 24.46
CA LYS A 811 0.83 32.23 25.87
C LYS A 811 -0.51 32.85 26.32
N GLY A 812 -1.61 32.13 26.09
CA GLY A 812 -2.96 32.50 26.55
C GLY A 812 -3.80 33.22 25.51
N ARG A 813 -3.45 33.16 24.22
CA ARG A 813 -4.20 33.76 23.11
C ARG A 813 -4.34 32.75 21.97
N ARG A 814 -5.35 32.86 21.14
CA ARG A 814 -5.55 32.02 19.97
C ARG A 814 -4.80 32.62 18.78
N VAL A 815 -3.77 31.94 18.31
CA VAL A 815 -2.95 32.38 17.18
C VAL A 815 -3.18 31.45 15.98
N ARG A 816 -3.44 32.06 14.79
CA ARG A 816 -3.50 31.37 13.51
C ARG A 816 -2.42 31.89 12.58
N VAL A 817 -1.82 31.05 11.77
CA VAL A 817 -0.79 31.46 10.81
C VAL A 817 -1.16 30.94 9.41
N ALA A 818 -1.21 31.86 8.44
CA ALA A 818 -1.51 31.54 7.04
C ALA A 818 -0.21 31.61 6.22
N THR A 819 0.25 30.43 5.76
CA THR A 819 1.44 30.26 4.92
C THR A 819 1.29 29.05 3.99
N SER A 820 2.02 29.04 2.87
CA SER A 820 2.10 27.87 1.96
C SER A 820 3.37 27.05 2.17
N ASP A 821 4.35 27.54 2.97
CA ASP A 821 5.61 26.83 3.17
C ASP A 821 5.45 25.61 4.08
N GLY A 822 5.89 24.44 3.57
CA GLY A 822 5.84 23.16 4.28
C GLY A 822 6.74 23.07 5.50
N MET A 823 7.84 23.85 5.54
CA MET A 823 8.81 23.86 6.64
C MET A 823 8.33 24.73 7.82
N GLU A 824 7.73 25.90 7.57
CA GLU A 824 7.08 26.74 8.58
C GLU A 824 5.94 26.03 9.31
N GLN A 825 5.27 25.13 8.62
CA GLN A 825 4.09 24.43 9.11
C GLN A 825 4.36 23.60 10.36
N ILE A 826 5.56 23.07 10.51
CA ILE A 826 5.98 22.19 11.63
C ILE A 826 6.34 23.04 12.84
N ILE A 827 6.94 24.18 12.65
CA ILE A 827 7.38 25.12 13.71
C ILE A 827 6.17 25.74 14.42
N ILE A 828 5.14 26.11 13.65
CA ILE A 828 3.94 26.77 14.14
C ILE A 828 3.11 25.87 15.07
N LEU A 829 2.99 24.58 14.76
CA LEU A 829 2.29 23.59 15.58
C LEU A 829 2.96 23.35 16.95
N GLY A 830 4.30 23.43 17.03
CA GLY A 830 5.08 23.28 18.27
C GLY A 830 4.80 24.38 19.32
N HIS A 831 4.34 25.56 18.88
CA HIS A 831 4.07 26.70 19.74
C HIS A 831 2.58 26.90 20.08
N GLY A 832 1.71 25.97 19.69
CA GLY A 832 0.28 25.99 20.03
C GLY A 832 -0.56 26.90 19.13
N ALA A 833 -0.04 27.35 17.99
CA ALA A 833 -0.77 28.11 16.99
C ALA A 833 -1.45 27.19 15.97
N LEU A 834 -2.62 27.59 15.46
CA LEU A 834 -3.37 26.87 14.45
C LEU A 834 -2.90 27.28 13.06
N ARG A 835 -2.53 26.32 12.23
CA ARG A 835 -2.13 26.52 10.85
C ARG A 835 -3.34 26.70 9.93
N VAL A 836 -3.20 27.60 8.95
CA VAL A 836 -4.12 27.72 7.81
C VAL A 836 -3.29 27.66 6.53
N SER A 837 -3.51 26.69 5.66
CA SER A 837 -2.80 26.64 4.38
C SER A 837 -3.25 27.79 3.49
N ALA A 838 -2.38 28.27 2.57
CA ALA A 838 -2.72 29.35 1.64
C ALA A 838 -4.01 29.08 0.85
N ARG A 839 -4.28 27.83 0.49
CA ARG A 839 -5.51 27.41 -0.18
C ARG A 839 -6.74 27.51 0.73
N MET A 840 -6.66 26.98 1.95
CA MET A 840 -7.77 27.09 2.92
C MET A 840 -8.04 28.54 3.28
N PHE A 841 -6.99 29.33 3.40
CA PHE A 841 -7.12 30.76 3.66
C PHE A 841 -7.78 31.50 2.49
N HIS A 842 -7.45 31.14 1.24
CA HIS A 842 -8.12 31.67 0.05
C HIS A 842 -9.62 31.37 0.04
N GLU A 843 -9.98 30.11 0.32
CA GLU A 843 -11.39 29.70 0.41
C GLU A 843 -12.15 30.45 1.53
N GLU A 844 -11.50 30.66 2.68
CA GLU A 844 -12.05 31.43 3.81
C GLU A 844 -12.27 32.91 3.44
N VAL A 845 -11.30 33.56 2.82
CA VAL A 845 -11.39 34.91 2.34
C VAL A 845 -12.50 35.08 1.28
N GLN A 846 -12.56 34.15 0.30
CA GLN A 846 -13.63 34.18 -0.70
C GLN A 846 -15.02 33.98 -0.10
N ASN A 847 -15.17 33.16 0.93
CA ASN A 847 -16.43 32.98 1.64
C ASN A 847 -16.82 34.24 2.40
N VAL A 848 -15.88 34.93 3.05
CA VAL A 848 -16.10 36.21 3.72
C VAL A 848 -16.50 37.28 2.70
N GLU A 849 -15.83 37.36 1.54
CA GLU A 849 -16.23 38.29 0.48
C GLU A 849 -17.66 38.05 -0.04
N LYS A 850 -18.07 36.78 -0.21
CA LYS A 850 -19.44 36.44 -0.58
C LYS A 850 -20.45 36.91 0.48
N GLN A 851 -20.12 36.72 1.76
CA GLN A 851 -20.98 37.14 2.86
C GLN A 851 -21.08 38.68 2.97
N ILE A 852 -19.96 39.39 2.78
CA ILE A 852 -19.96 40.87 2.70
C ILE A 852 -20.82 41.37 1.54
N ARG A 853 -20.71 40.74 0.34
CA ARG A 853 -21.56 41.10 -0.82
C ARG A 853 -23.04 40.83 -0.55
N ALA A 854 -23.39 39.74 0.11
CA ALA A 854 -24.77 39.43 0.49
C ALA A 854 -25.35 40.45 1.47
N LEU A 855 -24.55 40.89 2.47
CA LEU A 855 -24.91 41.95 3.43
C LEU A 855 -25.13 43.30 2.74
N VAL A 856 -24.26 43.65 1.81
CA VAL A 856 -24.35 44.95 1.07
C VAL A 856 -25.56 44.97 0.12
N GLN A 857 -25.95 43.80 -0.44
CA GLN A 857 -27.10 43.65 -1.34
C GLN A 857 -28.43 43.46 -0.59
N GLY A 858 -28.45 43.48 0.73
CA GLY A 858 -29.68 43.38 1.53
C GLY A 858 -30.38 42.01 1.44
N GLN A 859 -29.65 40.94 1.08
CA GLN A 859 -30.12 39.55 0.92
C GLN A 859 -29.73 38.64 2.09
N ALA A 860 -29.36 39.21 3.25
CA ALA A 860 -29.02 38.43 4.45
C ALA A 860 -30.18 38.35 5.41
#